data_50c13e8dbc1f1cf2283e8484e6683957
#
_entry.id   50c13e8dbc1f1cf2283e8484e6683957
#
_cell.length_a   1.000
_cell.length_b   1.000
_cell.length_c   1.000
_cell.angle_alpha   90.00
_cell.angle_beta   90.00
_cell.angle_gamma   90.00
#
_symmetry.space_group_name_H-M   'P 1'
#
loop_
_entity.id
_entity.type
_entity.pdbx_description
1 polymer ?
#
loop_
_entity_poly.entity_id
_entity_poly.type
_entity_poly.pdbx_seq_one_letter_code
_entity_poly.pdbx_strand_id
1 'polypeptide(L)'
;MAYSGPLERVDDFRWRIPRSYKAGMRTDAMIFASEEMMPSLREDNAPEQAANVATLPGIVGPSLAMPDIHWGYGFPIGGVAAMDAEEGVISPGGIGFDINCLCEGSRISTDLGGWMRIENFEREFETSIQTEDGFTLGLRGGRTSVRTLENGLVDRRPSAFMKKISDKRVLKIVTRTGIELQCSEDHPILTDSGMRSAGFLKAGDRAAVSYFQGVELDTRADKKEVILAKIFGYMLGDGALYRTGKRLQSCAYGPKADLEKMQRDLRELGYASEVYGRTRDHSIPTRYGQVEFTSTNWELHIHSREFSELLLDREMPVGVKTISDHRVPEWIMKAPLAVKRAFIAGLFGAELTAPRTHTKTGFNVPIFAQNKNDEHLETARLFFVDLMLMLEELGIQTTKIGESKEHFNQHGNTSRLRLLISADEENLIRLYRTIGYEYSESKSRKAEIAVKYMLLKKELNARRVKAAARTKELKKKGLKLKEVQALLADEYVNARFIERHYYEEAGQRITLGFVSYKEFLLKEMEQLESFGFLYDDIVSVEETSYDGYVYDFTVDGSHNFVANGMIVSNCGVRLVRTDLEGDEVRPHIKELISTLFKNVPAGVGSKGVIDFSGGKFDDVLQYGGEWAVENGYGWKEDLDATEEGGRMKTADPSKVSSKAKQRGVPQIGSLGSGNHFL
;
A
#
# COMPACT_ATOMS: atom_id res chain seq x y z
N MET A 1 15.70 -30.68 -17.15
CA MET A 1 16.70 -31.71 -17.57
C MET A 1 16.32 -33.00 -16.87
N ALA A 2 16.39 -34.12 -17.55
CA ALA A 2 16.06 -35.40 -16.93
C ALA A 2 17.17 -35.86 -15.97
N TYR A 3 16.79 -36.42 -14.83
CA TYR A 3 17.74 -36.98 -13.86
C TYR A 3 18.35 -38.31 -14.37
N SER A 4 19.66 -38.34 -14.47
CA SER A 4 20.42 -39.54 -14.93
C SER A 4 21.22 -40.25 -13.84
N GLY A 5 21.11 -39.75 -12.60
CA GLY A 5 21.85 -40.31 -11.45
C GLY A 5 21.27 -41.63 -10.94
N PRO A 6 21.96 -42.27 -9.95
CA PRO A 6 21.52 -43.52 -9.37
C PRO A 6 20.28 -43.36 -8.52
N LEU A 7 19.35 -44.32 -8.63
CA LEU A 7 18.21 -44.49 -7.74
C LEU A 7 18.20 -45.98 -7.35
N GLU A 8 18.75 -46.29 -6.17
CA GLU A 8 18.82 -47.62 -5.62
C GLU A 8 17.55 -47.95 -4.84
N ARG A 9 16.90 -49.03 -5.20
CA ARG A 9 15.71 -49.49 -4.47
C ARG A 9 16.09 -49.98 -3.09
N VAL A 10 15.50 -49.42 -2.05
CA VAL A 10 15.66 -49.86 -0.66
C VAL A 10 14.54 -50.83 -0.27
N ASP A 11 13.32 -50.49 -0.62
CA ASP A 11 12.09 -51.30 -0.47
C ASP A 11 11.03 -50.88 -1.48
N ASP A 12 9.78 -51.26 -1.25
CA ASP A 12 8.68 -50.99 -2.19
C ASP A 12 8.32 -49.50 -2.38
N PHE A 13 8.74 -48.65 -1.44
CA PHE A 13 8.38 -47.21 -1.43
C PHE A 13 9.58 -46.32 -1.19
N ARG A 14 10.78 -46.79 -1.00
CA ARG A 14 11.99 -46.01 -0.73
C ARG A 14 13.09 -46.25 -1.74
N TRP A 15 13.61 -45.14 -2.28
CA TRP A 15 14.69 -45.11 -3.23
C TRP A 15 15.82 -44.23 -2.70
N ARG A 16 17.06 -44.71 -2.82
CA ARG A 16 18.24 -44.05 -2.29
C ARG A 16 19.11 -43.49 -3.39
N ILE A 17 19.55 -42.25 -3.23
CA ILE A 17 20.69 -41.68 -3.93
C ILE A 17 21.86 -41.79 -2.95
N PRO A 18 22.85 -42.65 -3.23
CA PRO A 18 23.94 -42.89 -2.29
C PRO A 18 24.86 -41.69 -2.18
N ARG A 19 25.38 -41.42 -0.98
CA ARG A 19 26.35 -40.36 -0.68
C ARG A 19 27.50 -40.26 -1.66
N SER A 20 27.94 -41.40 -2.23
CA SER A 20 29.02 -41.49 -3.22
C SER A 20 28.67 -40.88 -4.59
N TYR A 21 27.39 -40.54 -4.84
CA TYR A 21 26.95 -40.06 -6.13
C TYR A 21 27.56 -38.70 -6.49
N LYS A 22 27.66 -37.80 -5.54
CA LYS A 22 28.14 -36.44 -5.78
C LYS A 22 29.17 -36.02 -4.75
N ALA A 23 30.25 -35.37 -5.20
CA ALA A 23 31.23 -34.78 -4.31
C ALA A 23 30.58 -33.75 -3.40
N GLY A 24 30.86 -33.78 -2.10
CA GLY A 24 30.27 -32.87 -1.12
C GLY A 24 29.02 -33.39 -0.40
N MET A 25 28.38 -34.46 -0.89
CA MET A 25 27.29 -35.09 -0.14
C MET A 25 27.76 -35.58 1.22
N ARG A 26 27.11 -35.16 2.28
CA ARG A 26 27.41 -35.52 3.68
C ARG A 26 26.62 -36.74 4.14
N THR A 27 25.50 -36.98 3.48
CA THR A 27 24.57 -38.07 3.75
C THR A 27 23.94 -38.59 2.46
N ASP A 28 23.18 -39.69 2.53
CA ASP A 28 22.37 -40.17 1.40
C ASP A 28 21.16 -39.28 1.19
N ALA A 29 20.59 -39.25 -0.02
CA ALA A 29 19.24 -38.73 -0.21
C ALA A 29 18.25 -39.91 -0.34
N MET A 30 17.07 -39.77 0.25
CA MET A 30 16.04 -40.82 0.28
C MET A 30 14.76 -40.27 -0.33
N ILE A 31 14.27 -40.92 -1.37
CA ILE A 31 13.04 -40.54 -2.06
C ILE A 31 11.95 -41.57 -1.72
N PHE A 32 10.81 -41.10 -1.29
CA PHE A 32 9.60 -41.90 -1.04
C PHE A 32 8.73 -41.91 -2.28
N ALA A 33 8.69 -42.99 -3.00
CA ALA A 33 7.90 -43.15 -4.24
C ALA A 33 7.60 -44.62 -4.52
N SER A 34 6.44 -44.90 -5.10
CA SER A 34 6.14 -46.20 -5.67
C SER A 34 6.92 -46.42 -6.97
N GLU A 35 7.05 -47.67 -7.40
CA GLU A 35 7.70 -48.00 -8.65
C GLU A 35 7.02 -47.37 -9.87
N GLU A 36 5.69 -47.17 -9.82
CA GLU A 36 4.91 -46.54 -10.87
C GLU A 36 5.24 -45.05 -11.07
N MET A 37 5.79 -44.39 -10.04
CA MET A 37 6.17 -42.96 -10.10
C MET A 37 7.58 -42.76 -10.67
N MET A 38 8.39 -43.79 -10.77
CA MET A 38 9.81 -43.69 -11.16
C MET A 38 10.03 -43.10 -12.55
N PRO A 39 9.21 -43.38 -13.57
CA PRO A 39 9.39 -42.76 -14.88
C PRO A 39 9.28 -41.22 -14.81
N SER A 40 8.26 -40.69 -14.15
CA SER A 40 8.08 -39.22 -14.01
C SER A 40 9.18 -38.60 -13.16
N LEU A 41 9.65 -39.26 -12.10
CA LEU A 41 10.77 -38.80 -11.27
C LEU A 41 12.07 -38.69 -12.05
N ARG A 42 12.30 -39.54 -13.03
CA ARG A 42 13.47 -39.47 -13.90
C ARG A 42 13.38 -38.43 -14.98
N GLU A 43 12.17 -38.02 -15.37
CA GLU A 43 11.94 -36.90 -16.31
C GLU A 43 12.16 -35.55 -15.64
N ASP A 44 12.00 -35.48 -14.32
CA ASP A 44 12.23 -34.29 -13.49
C ASP A 44 13.66 -34.29 -12.94
N ASN A 45 14.20 -33.10 -12.65
CA ASN A 45 15.53 -32.94 -12.04
C ASN A 45 15.47 -32.79 -10.50
N ALA A 46 14.34 -32.99 -9.88
CA ALA A 46 14.16 -32.90 -8.44
C ALA A 46 15.00 -33.90 -7.63
N PRO A 47 15.28 -35.13 -8.11
CA PRO A 47 16.21 -36.00 -7.43
C PRO A 47 17.64 -35.44 -7.30
N GLU A 48 18.10 -34.65 -8.30
CA GLU A 48 19.36 -33.92 -8.22
C GLU A 48 19.34 -32.86 -7.10
N GLN A 49 18.21 -32.16 -6.93
CA GLN A 49 18.06 -31.21 -5.84
C GLN A 49 18.07 -31.91 -4.47
N ALA A 50 17.46 -33.10 -4.32
CA ALA A 50 17.56 -33.88 -3.09
C ALA A 50 19.02 -34.26 -2.77
N ALA A 51 19.80 -34.58 -3.79
CA ALA A 51 21.23 -34.81 -3.64
C ALA A 51 22.02 -33.53 -3.27
N ASN A 52 21.61 -32.37 -3.81
CA ASN A 52 22.21 -31.08 -3.44
C ASN A 52 21.94 -30.74 -1.97
N VAL A 53 20.72 -30.94 -1.48
CA VAL A 53 20.37 -30.74 -0.07
C VAL A 53 21.22 -31.62 0.85
N ALA A 54 21.56 -32.86 0.43
CA ALA A 54 22.43 -33.72 1.17
C ALA A 54 23.90 -33.22 1.31
N THR A 55 24.28 -32.14 0.59
CA THR A 55 25.58 -31.48 0.73
C THR A 55 25.65 -30.44 1.83
N LEU A 56 24.50 -29.98 2.34
CA LEU A 56 24.43 -28.85 3.27
C LEU A 56 25.16 -29.12 4.59
N PRO A 57 25.92 -28.13 5.13
CA PRO A 57 26.57 -28.26 6.44
C PRO A 57 25.56 -28.54 7.55
N GLY A 58 25.90 -29.43 8.46
CA GLY A 58 25.08 -29.75 9.62
C GLY A 58 23.80 -30.54 9.31
N ILE A 59 23.64 -31.10 8.11
CA ILE A 59 22.51 -31.99 7.84
C ILE A 59 22.52 -33.22 8.71
N VAL A 60 21.41 -33.52 9.38
CA VAL A 60 21.23 -34.65 10.30
C VAL A 60 20.35 -35.71 9.63
N GLY A 61 20.91 -36.92 9.42
CA GLY A 61 20.21 -37.98 8.70
C GLY A 61 20.19 -37.75 7.18
N PRO A 62 19.42 -38.53 6.42
CA PRO A 62 19.33 -38.37 4.98
C PRO A 62 18.51 -37.12 4.57
N SER A 63 18.86 -36.55 3.40
CA SER A 63 17.94 -35.63 2.71
C SER A 63 16.71 -36.42 2.24
N LEU A 64 15.54 -36.10 2.71
CA LEU A 64 14.32 -36.81 2.39
C LEU A 64 13.54 -36.09 1.29
N ALA A 65 12.84 -36.81 0.45
CA ALA A 65 11.88 -36.25 -0.50
C ALA A 65 10.61 -37.10 -0.53
N MET A 66 9.46 -36.45 -0.34
CA MET A 66 8.15 -37.08 -0.27
C MET A 66 7.62 -37.43 -1.67
N PRO A 67 6.54 -38.20 -1.80
CA PRO A 67 6.02 -38.66 -3.10
C PRO A 67 5.62 -37.55 -4.08
N ASP A 68 5.39 -36.35 -3.59
CA ASP A 68 5.09 -35.14 -4.37
C ASP A 68 6.32 -34.42 -4.89
N ILE A 69 7.50 -35.05 -4.77
CA ILE A 69 8.77 -34.48 -5.22
C ILE A 69 8.70 -33.97 -6.67
N HIS A 70 9.04 -32.73 -6.88
CA HIS A 70 9.23 -32.12 -8.18
C HIS A 70 10.21 -30.94 -8.09
N TRP A 71 10.60 -30.41 -9.25
CA TRP A 71 11.60 -29.35 -9.35
C TRP A 71 11.20 -28.09 -8.56
N GLY A 72 12.05 -27.66 -7.63
CA GLY A 72 11.91 -26.44 -6.83
C GLY A 72 13.13 -25.53 -6.99
N TYR A 73 13.22 -24.49 -6.17
CA TYR A 73 14.32 -23.53 -6.15
C TYR A 73 15.44 -23.95 -5.19
N GLY A 74 16.38 -24.74 -5.68
CA GLY A 74 17.50 -25.23 -4.86
C GLY A 74 17.14 -26.45 -3.99
N PHE A 75 15.99 -26.44 -3.32
CA PHE A 75 15.38 -27.60 -2.67
C PHE A 75 14.32 -28.22 -3.59
N PRO A 76 14.16 -29.52 -3.61
CA PRO A 76 13.03 -30.14 -4.29
C PRO A 76 11.77 -29.81 -3.49
N ILE A 77 10.67 -29.53 -4.18
CA ILE A 77 9.36 -29.51 -3.52
C ILE A 77 9.06 -30.91 -3.00
N GLY A 78 8.41 -31.03 -1.84
CA GLY A 78 8.32 -32.30 -1.11
C GLY A 78 9.60 -32.70 -0.37
N GLY A 79 10.63 -31.85 -0.41
CA GLY A 79 11.88 -32.08 0.31
C GLY A 79 11.75 -31.86 1.81
N VAL A 80 12.42 -32.71 2.60
CA VAL A 80 12.56 -32.60 4.06
C VAL A 80 14.00 -32.79 4.46
N ALA A 81 14.56 -31.85 5.22
CA ALA A 81 15.93 -31.94 5.74
C ALA A 81 15.95 -31.48 7.20
N ALA A 82 16.59 -32.27 8.06
CA ALA A 82 16.87 -31.89 9.44
C ALA A 82 18.29 -31.29 9.51
N MET A 83 18.43 -30.14 10.17
CA MET A 83 19.71 -29.46 10.38
C MET A 83 20.05 -29.45 11.86
N ASP A 84 21.35 -29.60 12.15
CA ASP A 84 21.87 -29.43 13.51
C ASP A 84 21.66 -28.00 13.96
N ALA A 85 21.25 -27.77 15.22
CA ALA A 85 20.90 -26.47 15.73
C ALA A 85 22.12 -25.55 15.95
N GLU A 86 23.32 -26.12 16.10
CA GLU A 86 24.55 -25.36 16.37
C GLU A 86 25.45 -25.26 15.11
N GLU A 87 25.56 -26.36 14.34
CA GLU A 87 26.45 -26.44 13.18
C GLU A 87 25.70 -26.43 11.83
N GLY A 88 24.38 -26.49 11.87
CA GLY A 88 23.54 -26.53 10.68
C GLY A 88 23.34 -25.18 10.03
N VAL A 89 22.89 -25.22 8.79
CA VAL A 89 22.51 -24.01 8.05
C VAL A 89 21.02 -23.76 8.16
N ILE A 90 20.63 -22.47 8.22
CA ILE A 90 19.26 -22.04 7.99
C ILE A 90 19.15 -21.72 6.50
N SER A 91 18.36 -22.51 5.77
CA SER A 91 18.14 -22.29 4.35
C SER A 91 16.75 -21.69 4.10
N PRO A 92 16.64 -20.38 3.79
CA PRO A 92 15.38 -19.81 3.37
C PRO A 92 14.77 -20.50 2.16
N GLY A 93 15.62 -20.97 1.21
CA GLY A 93 15.20 -21.75 0.05
C GLY A 93 14.60 -23.11 0.37
N GLY A 94 14.95 -23.68 1.53
CA GLY A 94 14.37 -24.92 2.04
C GLY A 94 12.94 -24.78 2.55
N ILE A 95 12.53 -23.56 2.85
CA ILE A 95 11.17 -23.25 3.34
C ILE A 95 10.22 -23.01 2.16
N GLY A 96 10.75 -22.83 0.94
CA GLY A 96 10.00 -22.50 -0.27
C GLY A 96 9.87 -21.01 -0.50
N PHE A 97 10.00 -20.62 -1.75
CA PHE A 97 9.84 -19.23 -2.16
C PHE A 97 8.57 -19.09 -2.99
N ASP A 98 7.48 -18.76 -2.36
CA ASP A 98 6.40 -18.06 -3.04
C ASP A 98 6.62 -16.56 -2.86
N ILE A 99 7.82 -16.10 -3.31
CA ILE A 99 8.24 -14.72 -3.20
C ILE A 99 7.60 -13.96 -4.37
N ASN A 100 6.58 -13.22 -4.05
CA ASN A 100 5.97 -12.25 -4.93
C ASN A 100 6.87 -11.03 -4.97
N CYS A 101 7.32 -10.60 -6.15
CA CYS A 101 8.38 -9.61 -6.22
C CYS A 101 8.00 -8.38 -7.07
N LEU A 102 8.47 -7.21 -6.60
CA LEU A 102 8.42 -5.94 -7.32
C LEU A 102 9.78 -5.65 -7.96
N CYS A 103 9.77 -5.00 -9.11
CA CYS A 103 11.00 -4.59 -9.80
C CYS A 103 11.67 -3.39 -9.13
N GLU A 104 12.97 -3.25 -9.35
CA GLU A 104 13.75 -2.07 -9.01
C GLU A 104 13.07 -0.78 -9.50
N GLY A 105 13.19 0.30 -8.71
CA GLY A 105 12.53 1.57 -8.99
C GLY A 105 11.08 1.64 -8.54
N SER A 106 10.49 0.58 -8.01
CA SER A 106 9.15 0.62 -7.40
C SER A 106 9.13 1.58 -6.22
N ARG A 107 8.14 2.48 -6.22
CA ARG A 107 7.97 3.55 -5.22
C ARG A 107 7.08 3.06 -4.10
N ILE A 108 7.63 2.91 -2.92
CA ILE A 108 6.90 2.44 -1.74
C ILE A 108 6.43 3.64 -0.93
N SER A 109 5.14 3.74 -0.69
CA SER A 109 4.55 4.81 0.13
C SER A 109 4.90 4.61 1.62
N THR A 110 5.26 5.70 2.30
CA THR A 110 5.74 5.70 3.69
C THR A 110 4.86 6.55 4.61
N ASP A 111 5.05 6.38 5.92
CA ASP A 111 4.38 7.16 6.98
C ASP A 111 4.79 8.64 7.02
N LEU A 112 5.88 9.02 6.34
CA LEU A 112 6.37 10.39 6.28
C LEU A 112 5.69 11.25 5.20
N GLY A 113 4.62 10.72 4.57
CA GLY A 113 3.93 11.43 3.49
C GLY A 113 4.76 11.58 2.23
N GLY A 114 5.63 10.62 1.97
CA GLY A 114 6.49 10.50 0.81
C GLY A 114 6.66 9.05 0.40
N TRP A 115 7.56 8.83 -0.53
CA TRP A 115 7.89 7.50 -1.04
C TRP A 115 9.40 7.29 -1.06
N MET A 116 9.77 6.05 -0.97
CA MET A 116 11.15 5.60 -1.13
C MET A 116 11.20 4.47 -2.16
N ARG A 117 12.28 4.40 -2.94
CA ARG A 117 12.48 3.29 -3.86
C ARG A 117 12.70 2.01 -3.09
N ILE A 118 12.14 0.90 -3.58
CA ILE A 118 12.18 -0.38 -2.86
C ILE A 118 13.61 -0.84 -2.58
N GLU A 119 14.54 -0.63 -3.52
CA GLU A 119 15.95 -0.99 -3.38
C GLU A 119 16.66 -0.23 -2.24
N ASN A 120 16.19 0.95 -1.87
CA ASN A 120 16.78 1.75 -0.79
C ASN A 120 16.43 1.23 0.61
N PHE A 121 15.42 0.37 0.73
CA PHE A 121 15.03 -0.22 2.02
C PHE A 121 16.05 -1.23 2.54
N GLU A 122 16.91 -1.79 1.70
CA GLU A 122 17.97 -2.72 2.16
C GLU A 122 18.80 -2.14 3.31
N ARG A 123 19.03 -0.81 3.31
CA ARG A 123 19.82 -0.09 4.32
C ARG A 123 19.05 0.20 5.62
N GLU A 124 17.75 -0.02 5.61
CA GLU A 124 16.88 0.24 6.76
C GLU A 124 16.91 -0.91 7.78
N PHE A 125 17.41 -2.09 7.40
CA PHE A 125 17.44 -3.29 8.23
C PHE A 125 18.78 -3.43 8.96
N GLU A 126 18.73 -3.87 10.23
CA GLU A 126 19.92 -3.96 11.09
C GLU A 126 20.83 -5.14 10.74
N THR A 127 20.23 -6.20 10.22
CA THR A 127 20.96 -7.43 9.86
C THR A 127 20.58 -7.80 8.44
N SER A 128 21.59 -8.06 7.59
CA SER A 128 21.35 -8.64 6.28
C SER A 128 22.13 -9.93 6.13
N ILE A 129 21.47 -10.94 5.58
CA ILE A 129 22.07 -12.22 5.20
C ILE A 129 22.12 -12.23 3.69
N GLN A 130 23.31 -12.45 3.13
CA GLN A 130 23.50 -12.52 1.69
C GLN A 130 24.02 -13.92 1.34
N THR A 131 23.40 -14.53 0.31
CA THR A 131 23.80 -15.84 -0.21
C THR A 131 24.66 -15.68 -1.47
N GLU A 132 25.40 -16.73 -1.87
CA GLU A 132 26.29 -16.71 -3.04
C GLU A 132 25.55 -16.49 -4.36
N ASP A 133 24.27 -16.87 -4.45
CA ASP A 133 23.39 -16.68 -5.60
C ASP A 133 22.75 -15.29 -5.67
N GLY A 134 23.17 -14.38 -4.79
CA GLY A 134 22.73 -12.98 -4.78
C GLY A 134 21.40 -12.70 -4.08
N PHE A 135 20.83 -13.69 -3.36
CA PHE A 135 19.70 -13.46 -2.49
C PHE A 135 20.12 -12.71 -1.24
N THR A 136 19.36 -11.69 -0.88
CA THR A 136 19.57 -10.90 0.34
C THR A 136 18.29 -10.89 1.18
N LEU A 137 18.44 -11.21 2.47
CA LEU A 137 17.38 -11.14 3.47
C LEU A 137 17.76 -10.14 4.55
N GLY A 138 17.01 -9.05 4.66
CA GLY A 138 17.12 -8.09 5.75
C GLY A 138 16.17 -8.47 6.89
N LEU A 139 16.68 -8.48 8.11
CA LEU A 139 15.94 -8.85 9.33
C LEU A 139 16.04 -7.75 10.38
N ARG A 140 15.14 -7.81 11.38
CA ARG A 140 15.02 -6.86 12.50
C ARG A 140 14.64 -5.46 12.08
N GLY A 141 13.46 -5.38 11.48
CA GLY A 141 12.60 -4.20 11.37
C GLY A 141 13.17 -2.99 10.65
N GLY A 142 12.56 -2.62 9.57
CA GLY A 142 12.85 -1.34 8.92
C GLY A 142 12.62 -0.16 9.88
N ARG A 143 13.42 0.89 9.77
CA ARG A 143 13.24 2.14 10.53
C ARG A 143 12.02 2.92 10.01
N THR A 144 11.79 2.86 8.71
CA THR A 144 10.71 3.54 8.01
C THR A 144 9.49 2.64 7.91
N SER A 145 8.33 3.16 8.34
CA SER A 145 7.06 2.45 8.16
C SER A 145 6.55 2.61 6.72
N VAL A 146 5.97 1.55 6.18
CA VAL A 146 5.31 1.56 4.87
C VAL A 146 3.81 1.69 5.04
N ARG A 147 3.14 2.30 4.05
CA ARG A 147 1.70 2.43 4.04
C ARG A 147 1.05 1.13 3.65
N THR A 148 0.10 0.68 4.45
CA THR A 148 -0.62 -0.58 4.32
C THR A 148 -2.13 -0.36 4.41
N LEU A 149 -2.91 -1.36 4.06
CA LEU A 149 -4.36 -1.36 4.16
C LEU A 149 -4.81 -2.39 5.21
N GLU A 150 -5.60 -1.91 6.17
CA GLU A 150 -6.37 -2.74 7.12
C GLU A 150 -7.85 -2.32 7.02
N ASN A 151 -8.41 -1.75 8.08
CA ASN A 151 -9.73 -1.08 8.04
C ASN A 151 -9.60 0.40 7.57
N GLY A 152 -8.77 0.65 6.55
CA GLY A 152 -8.32 1.94 6.04
C GLY A 152 -6.81 1.95 5.90
N LEU A 153 -6.25 3.02 5.32
CA LEU A 153 -4.80 3.15 5.18
C LEU A 153 -4.14 3.41 6.54
N VAL A 154 -3.22 2.54 6.93
CA VAL A 154 -2.41 2.62 8.16
C VAL A 154 -0.93 2.47 7.80
N ASP A 155 -0.06 2.73 8.75
CA ASP A 155 1.39 2.63 8.56
C ASP A 155 1.96 1.53 9.45
N ARG A 156 2.75 0.61 8.87
CA ARG A 156 3.38 -0.53 9.55
C ARG A 156 4.87 -0.61 9.24
N ARG A 157 5.66 -1.08 10.18
CA ARG A 157 7.09 -1.35 9.96
C ARG A 157 7.25 -2.71 9.30
N PRO A 158 8.00 -2.80 8.19
CA PRO A 158 8.36 -4.09 7.64
C PRO A 158 9.22 -4.87 8.63
N SER A 159 8.91 -6.14 8.84
CA SER A 159 9.69 -7.04 9.71
C SER A 159 10.83 -7.71 8.96
N ALA A 160 10.70 -7.89 7.64
CA ALA A 160 11.76 -8.41 6.79
C ALA A 160 11.74 -7.75 5.40
N PHE A 161 12.89 -7.79 4.74
CA PHE A 161 13.12 -7.30 3.38
C PHE A 161 13.82 -8.38 2.58
N MET A 162 13.42 -8.56 1.34
CA MET A 162 14.00 -9.56 0.44
C MET A 162 14.41 -8.94 -0.89
N LYS A 163 15.53 -9.44 -1.42
CA LYS A 163 16.08 -9.08 -2.74
C LYS A 163 16.64 -10.32 -3.40
N LYS A 164 16.30 -10.54 -4.65
CA LYS A 164 16.86 -11.62 -5.48
C LYS A 164 16.95 -11.22 -6.95
N ILE A 165 17.69 -11.96 -7.77
CA ILE A 165 17.62 -11.83 -9.22
C ILE A 165 16.28 -12.40 -9.70
N SER A 166 15.66 -11.74 -10.68
CA SER A 166 14.38 -12.19 -11.24
C SER A 166 14.58 -13.52 -11.99
N ASP A 167 13.78 -14.51 -11.63
CA ASP A 167 13.72 -15.84 -12.24
C ASP A 167 12.32 -16.15 -12.82
N LYS A 168 11.41 -15.19 -12.72
CA LYS A 168 10.02 -15.29 -13.20
C LYS A 168 9.76 -14.25 -14.28
N ARG A 169 8.69 -14.47 -15.03
CA ARG A 169 8.20 -13.45 -15.99
C ARG A 169 7.80 -12.19 -15.24
N VAL A 170 8.22 -11.07 -15.76
CA VAL A 170 7.84 -9.75 -15.23
C VAL A 170 6.77 -9.15 -16.10
N LEU A 171 5.72 -8.67 -15.45
CA LEU A 171 4.58 -8.02 -16.10
C LEU A 171 4.56 -6.53 -15.77
N LYS A 172 4.24 -5.72 -16.77
CA LYS A 172 3.91 -4.32 -16.63
C LYS A 172 2.40 -4.15 -16.67
N ILE A 173 1.84 -3.64 -15.59
CA ILE A 173 0.41 -3.37 -15.44
C ILE A 173 0.20 -1.87 -15.53
N VAL A 174 -0.72 -1.44 -16.37
CA VAL A 174 -1.05 -0.02 -16.56
C VAL A 174 -2.54 0.17 -16.33
N THR A 175 -2.88 1.15 -15.51
CA THR A 175 -4.27 1.55 -15.28
C THR A 175 -4.69 2.68 -16.21
N ARG A 176 -5.99 2.94 -16.28
CA ARG A 176 -6.57 4.01 -17.11
C ARG A 176 -6.07 5.40 -16.75
N THR A 177 -5.82 5.67 -15.48
CA THR A 177 -5.27 6.95 -15.03
C THR A 177 -3.75 7.04 -15.18
N GLY A 178 -3.09 5.98 -15.69
CA GLY A 178 -1.66 5.96 -15.95
C GLY A 178 -0.80 5.58 -14.75
N ILE A 179 -1.36 4.88 -13.76
CA ILE A 179 -0.56 4.22 -12.71
C ILE A 179 0.08 2.98 -13.34
N GLU A 180 1.40 2.82 -13.14
CA GLU A 180 2.17 1.71 -13.69
C GLU A 180 2.87 0.93 -12.57
N LEU A 181 2.81 -0.40 -12.64
CA LEU A 181 3.51 -1.30 -11.76
C LEU A 181 4.22 -2.38 -12.57
N GLN A 182 5.47 -2.69 -12.22
CA GLN A 182 6.19 -3.84 -12.74
C GLN A 182 6.45 -4.83 -11.61
N CYS A 183 6.01 -6.06 -11.82
CA CYS A 183 6.09 -7.11 -10.81
C CYS A 183 6.18 -8.50 -11.46
N SER A 184 6.56 -9.51 -10.68
CA SER A 184 6.49 -10.91 -11.13
C SER A 184 5.04 -11.31 -11.42
N GLU A 185 4.86 -12.30 -12.30
CA GLU A 185 3.52 -12.75 -12.75
C GLU A 185 2.63 -13.29 -11.62
N ASP A 186 3.23 -13.78 -10.57
CA ASP A 186 2.56 -14.33 -9.39
C ASP A 186 2.23 -13.27 -8.32
N HIS A 187 2.75 -12.04 -8.44
CA HIS A 187 2.55 -10.98 -7.45
C HIS A 187 1.08 -10.60 -7.30
N PRO A 188 0.47 -10.76 -6.11
CA PRO A 188 -0.93 -10.46 -5.93
C PRO A 188 -1.18 -8.96 -5.81
N ILE A 189 -2.16 -8.47 -6.53
CA ILE A 189 -2.63 -7.09 -6.53
C ILE A 189 -4.07 -7.08 -6.04
N LEU A 190 -4.40 -6.15 -5.17
CA LEU A 190 -5.76 -6.00 -4.68
C LEU A 190 -6.68 -5.48 -5.80
N THR A 191 -7.74 -6.25 -6.06
CA THR A 191 -8.79 -5.93 -7.04
C THR A 191 -10.15 -5.86 -6.35
N ASP A 192 -11.19 -5.49 -7.09
CA ASP A 192 -12.57 -5.54 -6.61
C ASP A 192 -13.09 -6.98 -6.36
N SER A 193 -12.31 -7.99 -6.76
CA SER A 193 -12.55 -9.41 -6.49
C SER A 193 -11.57 -10.00 -5.47
N GLY A 194 -10.88 -9.16 -4.70
CA GLY A 194 -9.84 -9.56 -3.74
C GLY A 194 -8.43 -9.59 -4.36
N MET A 195 -7.47 -10.17 -3.65
CA MET A 195 -6.08 -10.32 -4.12
C MET A 195 -6.03 -11.27 -5.32
N ARG A 196 -5.42 -10.84 -6.42
CA ARG A 196 -5.25 -11.63 -7.64
C ARG A 196 -3.84 -11.48 -8.18
N SER A 197 -3.20 -12.62 -8.51
CA SER A 197 -1.86 -12.61 -9.12
C SER A 197 -1.86 -11.85 -10.45
N ALA A 198 -0.80 -11.09 -10.70
CA ALA A 198 -0.62 -10.25 -11.87
C ALA A 198 -0.84 -10.98 -13.20
N GLY A 199 -0.39 -12.25 -13.30
CA GLY A 199 -0.56 -13.09 -14.47
C GLY A 199 -2.01 -13.47 -14.84
N PHE A 200 -2.94 -13.30 -13.90
CA PHE A 200 -4.38 -13.54 -14.15
C PHE A 200 -5.17 -12.26 -14.41
N LEU A 201 -4.52 -11.10 -14.31
CA LEU A 201 -5.15 -9.81 -14.59
C LEU A 201 -5.25 -9.57 -16.09
N LYS A 202 -6.27 -8.85 -16.48
CA LYS A 202 -6.54 -8.47 -17.88
C LYS A 202 -7.12 -7.06 -17.96
N ALA A 203 -7.09 -6.49 -19.14
CA ALA A 203 -7.80 -5.23 -19.41
C ALA A 203 -9.29 -5.34 -19.05
N GLY A 204 -9.78 -4.36 -18.29
CA GLY A 204 -11.13 -4.31 -17.73
C GLY A 204 -11.25 -4.76 -16.28
N ASP A 205 -10.25 -5.46 -15.71
CA ASP A 205 -10.19 -5.69 -14.28
C ASP A 205 -9.91 -4.35 -13.55
N ARG A 206 -10.22 -4.26 -12.24
CA ARG A 206 -10.09 -3.03 -11.46
C ARG A 206 -9.11 -3.22 -10.32
N ALA A 207 -8.04 -2.44 -10.29
CA ALA A 207 -7.05 -2.46 -9.22
C ALA A 207 -7.37 -1.42 -8.14
N ALA A 208 -7.13 -1.76 -6.88
CA ALA A 208 -7.19 -0.84 -5.76
C ALA A 208 -6.00 0.13 -5.79
N VAL A 209 -6.27 1.43 -5.68
CA VAL A 209 -5.26 2.47 -5.86
C VAL A 209 -5.39 3.60 -4.84
N SER A 210 -4.25 4.25 -4.53
CA SER A 210 -4.16 5.55 -3.88
C SER A 210 -3.48 6.54 -4.83
N TYR A 211 -4.06 7.70 -4.96
CA TYR A 211 -3.53 8.75 -5.85
C TYR A 211 -2.53 9.66 -5.16
N PHE A 212 -2.49 9.67 -3.84
CA PHE A 212 -1.49 10.42 -3.10
C PHE A 212 -0.12 9.74 -3.22
N GLN A 213 0.92 10.51 -3.51
CA GLN A 213 2.29 10.02 -3.67
C GLN A 213 3.27 10.67 -2.68
N GLY A 214 3.13 11.98 -2.43
CA GLY A 214 4.11 12.74 -1.66
C GLY A 214 5.39 13.04 -2.44
N VAL A 215 6.49 13.22 -1.72
CA VAL A 215 7.83 13.48 -2.27
C VAL A 215 8.75 12.28 -2.09
N GLU A 216 9.80 12.20 -2.90
CA GLU A 216 10.87 11.23 -2.65
C GLU A 216 11.57 11.54 -1.32
N LEU A 217 11.71 10.55 -0.46
CA LEU A 217 12.36 10.71 0.82
C LEU A 217 13.88 10.68 0.63
N ASP A 218 14.52 11.75 1.05
CA ASP A 218 15.96 11.79 1.23
C ASP A 218 16.31 11.06 2.54
N THR A 219 17.36 10.26 2.52
CA THR A 219 17.90 9.56 3.71
C THR A 219 18.30 10.50 4.85
N ARG A 220 18.36 11.82 4.59
CA ARG A 220 18.64 12.87 5.57
C ARG A 220 17.42 13.40 6.31
N ALA A 221 16.21 13.02 5.90
CA ALA A 221 14.98 13.48 6.56
C ALA A 221 14.78 12.72 7.88
N ASP A 222 14.98 13.42 9.01
CA ASP A 222 14.64 12.85 10.32
C ASP A 222 13.12 12.77 10.48
N LYS A 223 12.62 11.59 10.83
CA LYS A 223 11.21 11.32 11.06
C LYS A 223 10.60 12.30 12.08
N LYS A 224 11.30 12.58 13.16
CA LYS A 224 10.82 13.51 14.19
C LYS A 224 10.69 14.95 13.68
N GLU A 225 11.61 15.38 12.81
CA GLU A 225 11.51 16.70 12.17
C GLU A 225 10.34 16.77 11.19
N VAL A 226 10.08 15.72 10.42
CA VAL A 226 8.91 15.64 9.51
C VAL A 226 7.62 15.74 10.30
N ILE A 227 7.48 14.98 11.39
CA ILE A 227 6.30 15.00 12.26
C ILE A 227 6.14 16.38 12.92
N LEU A 228 7.23 16.94 13.46
CA LEU A 228 7.20 18.28 14.07
C LEU A 228 6.78 19.35 13.06
N ALA A 229 7.32 19.32 11.85
CA ALA A 229 6.97 20.28 10.79
C ALA A 229 5.49 20.18 10.39
N LYS A 230 4.94 18.97 10.32
CA LYS A 230 3.53 18.71 10.04
C LYS A 230 2.63 19.33 11.11
N ILE A 231 2.93 19.06 12.39
CA ILE A 231 2.20 19.63 13.53
C ILE A 231 2.33 21.15 13.55
N PHE A 232 3.55 21.66 13.38
CA PHE A 232 3.83 23.09 13.36
C PHE A 232 3.03 23.82 12.28
N GLY A 233 2.99 23.27 11.05
CA GLY A 233 2.21 23.82 9.94
C GLY A 233 0.71 23.89 10.25
N TYR A 234 0.12 22.81 10.79
CA TYR A 234 -1.28 22.81 11.18
C TYR A 234 -1.58 23.80 12.30
N MET A 235 -0.72 23.82 13.33
CA MET A 235 -0.88 24.74 14.45
C MET A 235 -0.72 26.22 14.04
N LEU A 236 0.06 26.50 13.01
CA LEU A 236 0.16 27.87 12.46
C LEU A 236 -1.15 28.32 11.78
N GLY A 237 -1.96 27.40 11.26
CA GLY A 237 -3.34 27.65 10.83
C GLY A 237 -4.32 27.57 12.02
N ASP A 238 -4.75 26.38 12.36
CA ASP A 238 -5.82 26.07 13.33
C ASP A 238 -5.29 25.67 14.73
N GLY A 239 -4.17 26.21 15.17
CA GLY A 239 -3.66 26.03 16.53
C GLY A 239 -3.43 27.34 17.26
N ALA A 240 -3.03 27.25 18.53
CA ALA A 240 -2.65 28.38 19.34
C ALA A 240 -1.51 28.03 20.30
N LEU A 241 -0.54 28.94 20.42
CA LEU A 241 0.45 28.97 21.48
C LEU A 241 0.19 30.25 22.32
N TYR A 242 -0.15 30.10 23.57
CA TYR A 242 -0.59 31.22 24.40
C TYR A 242 -0.09 31.13 25.83
N ARG A 243 -0.11 32.25 26.55
CA ARG A 243 0.26 32.31 27.96
C ARG A 243 -0.98 32.45 28.85
N THR A 244 -1.03 31.61 29.90
CA THR A 244 -1.98 31.77 30.99
C THR A 244 -1.18 32.06 32.27
N GLY A 245 -1.13 33.33 32.63
CA GLY A 245 -0.20 33.79 33.66
C GLY A 245 1.27 33.55 33.23
N LYS A 246 2.01 32.75 34.01
CA LYS A 246 3.42 32.39 33.69
C LYS A 246 3.55 31.11 32.85
N ARG A 247 2.43 30.38 32.58
CA ARG A 247 2.47 29.09 31.86
C ARG A 247 2.27 29.33 30.39
N LEU A 248 3.15 28.72 29.59
CA LEU A 248 3.00 28.59 28.15
C LEU A 248 2.19 27.33 27.85
N GLN A 249 1.16 27.44 27.01
CA GLN A 249 0.25 26.36 26.66
C GLN A 249 0.05 26.32 25.15
N SER A 250 -0.16 25.13 24.63
CA SER A 250 -0.44 24.90 23.21
C SER A 250 -1.68 24.05 23.03
N CYS A 251 -2.50 24.40 22.03
CA CYS A 251 -3.65 23.59 21.63
C CYS A 251 -3.90 23.71 20.13
N ALA A 252 -4.60 22.73 19.57
CA ALA A 252 -5.05 22.70 18.19
C ALA A 252 -6.57 22.50 18.13
N TYR A 253 -7.20 23.01 17.07
CA TYR A 253 -8.64 22.96 16.86
C TYR A 253 -8.95 22.25 15.55
N GLY A 254 -10.03 21.44 15.49
CA GLY A 254 -10.40 20.76 14.26
C GLY A 254 -11.39 19.61 14.49
N PRO A 255 -11.70 18.81 13.48
CA PRO A 255 -12.51 17.60 13.62
C PRO A 255 -11.84 16.58 14.53
N LYS A 256 -12.64 15.84 15.32
CA LYS A 256 -12.13 14.85 16.30
C LYS A 256 -11.14 13.87 15.69
N ALA A 257 -11.48 13.22 14.57
CA ALA A 257 -10.65 12.23 13.93
C ALA A 257 -9.29 12.78 13.45
N ASP A 258 -9.27 14.04 12.99
CA ASP A 258 -8.04 14.72 12.56
C ASP A 258 -7.15 15.07 13.74
N LEU A 259 -7.73 15.53 14.85
CA LEU A 259 -7.02 15.78 16.11
C LEU A 259 -6.48 14.49 16.74
N GLU A 260 -7.18 13.37 16.64
CA GLU A 260 -6.71 12.06 17.09
C GLU A 260 -5.50 11.56 16.25
N LYS A 261 -5.42 11.91 14.96
CA LYS A 261 -4.21 11.69 14.14
C LYS A 261 -3.02 12.51 14.67
N MET A 262 -3.25 13.80 14.96
CA MET A 262 -2.22 14.66 15.54
C MET A 262 -1.79 14.17 16.93
N GLN A 263 -2.71 13.66 17.74
CA GLN A 263 -2.40 13.06 19.04
C GLN A 263 -1.47 11.86 18.93
N ARG A 264 -1.66 11.00 17.91
CA ARG A 264 -0.73 9.88 17.64
C ARG A 264 0.66 10.37 17.29
N ASP A 265 0.77 11.39 16.45
CA ASP A 265 2.03 11.99 16.06
C ASP A 265 2.75 12.65 17.26
N LEU A 266 2.01 13.35 18.13
CA LEU A 266 2.56 13.89 19.37
C LEU A 266 3.08 12.81 20.32
N ARG A 267 2.36 11.69 20.41
CA ARG A 267 2.80 10.54 21.22
C ARG A 267 4.09 9.93 20.65
N GLU A 268 4.23 9.87 19.34
CA GLU A 268 5.46 9.39 18.69
C GLU A 268 6.66 10.31 18.97
N LEU A 269 6.42 11.62 19.11
CA LEU A 269 7.42 12.58 19.57
C LEU A 269 7.69 12.51 21.08
N GLY A 270 6.88 11.74 21.83
CA GLY A 270 7.00 11.59 23.29
C GLY A 270 6.17 12.58 24.12
N TYR A 271 5.20 13.29 23.52
CA TYR A 271 4.42 14.31 24.21
C TYR A 271 2.99 13.85 24.50
N ALA A 272 2.56 14.05 25.74
CA ALA A 272 1.19 13.74 26.18
C ALA A 272 0.21 14.83 25.72
N SER A 273 -0.93 14.41 25.23
CA SER A 273 -2.00 15.29 24.78
C SER A 273 -3.37 14.63 24.90
N GLU A 274 -4.44 15.40 24.94
CA GLU A 274 -5.81 14.90 25.09
C GLU A 274 -6.79 15.72 24.25
N VAL A 275 -7.74 15.00 23.63
CA VAL A 275 -8.79 15.59 22.77
C VAL A 275 -10.05 15.81 23.60
N TYR A 276 -10.51 17.05 23.67
CA TYR A 276 -11.72 17.46 24.39
C TYR A 276 -12.80 17.93 23.43
N GLY A 277 -14.05 17.51 23.68
CA GLY A 277 -15.21 18.03 22.98
C GLY A 277 -15.94 19.06 23.85
N ARG A 278 -16.20 20.24 23.29
CA ARG A 278 -17.02 21.28 23.93
C ARG A 278 -18.26 21.53 23.12
N THR A 279 -19.40 21.16 23.68
CA THR A 279 -20.72 21.44 23.09
C THR A 279 -21.19 22.81 23.53
N ARG A 280 -21.61 23.65 22.58
CA ARG A 280 -22.13 24.99 22.81
C ARG A 280 -23.38 25.24 21.96
N ASP A 281 -24.31 25.94 22.54
CA ASP A 281 -25.46 26.49 21.81
C ASP A 281 -25.07 27.82 21.16
N HIS A 282 -25.39 27.96 19.91
CA HIS A 282 -25.12 29.15 19.11
C HIS A 282 -26.42 29.80 18.69
N SER A 283 -26.44 31.12 18.74
CA SER A 283 -27.54 31.92 18.22
C SER A 283 -26.94 32.99 17.31
N ILE A 284 -27.15 32.85 16.01
CA ILE A 284 -26.55 33.71 14.99
C ILE A 284 -27.68 34.56 14.34
N PRO A 285 -27.61 35.89 14.43
CA PRO A 285 -28.53 36.73 13.69
C PRO A 285 -28.23 36.67 12.19
N THR A 286 -29.22 36.35 11.39
CA THR A 286 -29.14 36.38 9.94
C THR A 286 -30.18 37.40 9.38
N ARG A 287 -30.04 37.77 8.12
CA ARG A 287 -31.05 38.61 7.44
C ARG A 287 -32.43 37.96 7.34
N TYR A 288 -32.56 36.67 7.63
CA TYR A 288 -33.82 35.91 7.61
C TYR A 288 -34.33 35.58 9.02
N GLY A 289 -33.69 36.11 10.08
CA GLY A 289 -34.02 35.85 11.48
C GLY A 289 -32.85 35.24 12.25
N GLN A 290 -33.13 34.91 13.51
CA GLN A 290 -32.15 34.29 14.40
C GLN A 290 -32.11 32.77 14.14
N VAL A 291 -30.92 32.22 13.92
CA VAL A 291 -30.73 30.80 13.73
C VAL A 291 -30.03 30.26 14.95
N GLU A 292 -30.70 29.34 15.64
CA GLU A 292 -30.14 28.62 16.80
C GLU A 292 -29.71 27.22 16.40
N PHE A 293 -28.48 26.83 16.82
CA PHE A 293 -27.95 25.47 16.61
C PHE A 293 -26.93 25.13 17.67
N THR A 294 -26.85 23.84 18.00
CA THR A 294 -25.85 23.29 18.91
C THR A 294 -24.71 22.70 18.08
N SER A 295 -23.49 23.03 18.41
CA SER A 295 -22.31 22.39 17.79
C SER A 295 -21.29 21.94 18.83
N THR A 296 -20.63 20.82 18.55
CA THR A 296 -19.50 20.34 19.36
C THR A 296 -18.20 20.71 18.63
N ASN A 297 -17.41 21.57 19.25
CA ASN A 297 -16.07 21.92 18.80
C ASN A 297 -15.06 21.07 19.54
N TRP A 298 -14.09 20.51 18.81
CA TRP A 298 -13.04 19.67 19.39
C TRP A 298 -11.74 20.44 19.49
N GLU A 299 -11.05 20.23 20.60
CA GLU A 299 -9.78 20.87 20.94
C GLU A 299 -8.79 19.78 21.38
N LEU A 300 -7.55 19.82 20.89
CA LEU A 300 -6.45 19.00 21.34
C LEU A 300 -5.56 19.82 22.27
N HIS A 301 -5.57 19.52 23.55
CA HIS A 301 -4.70 20.14 24.54
C HIS A 301 -3.41 19.34 24.67
N ILE A 302 -2.27 20.03 24.54
CA ILE A 302 -0.94 19.41 24.64
C ILE A 302 -0.39 19.69 26.04
N HIS A 303 -0.34 18.63 26.88
CA HIS A 303 0.01 18.72 28.30
C HIS A 303 1.54 18.69 28.55
N SER A 304 2.31 19.19 27.61
CA SER A 304 3.78 19.27 27.73
C SER A 304 4.26 20.71 27.68
N ARG A 305 4.90 21.14 28.76
CA ARG A 305 5.61 22.42 28.80
C ARG A 305 6.78 22.41 27.82
N GLU A 306 7.54 21.32 27.78
CA GLU A 306 8.68 21.15 26.88
C GLU A 306 8.28 21.31 25.42
N PHE A 307 7.14 20.74 25.01
CA PHE A 307 6.63 20.91 23.66
C PHE A 307 6.25 22.35 23.35
N SER A 308 5.59 23.03 24.30
CA SER A 308 5.21 24.43 24.12
C SER A 308 6.46 25.34 24.04
N GLU A 309 7.50 25.06 24.83
CA GLU A 309 8.81 25.74 24.77
C GLU A 309 9.51 25.41 23.43
N LEU A 310 9.50 24.15 22.98
CA LEU A 310 10.01 23.77 21.67
C LEU A 310 9.34 24.55 20.53
N LEU A 311 8.02 24.70 20.57
CA LEU A 311 7.31 25.50 19.56
C LEU A 311 7.75 26.97 19.58
N LEU A 312 7.95 27.53 20.76
CA LEU A 312 8.45 28.91 20.93
C LEU A 312 9.87 29.06 20.37
N ASP A 313 10.76 28.13 20.71
CA ASP A 313 12.16 28.09 20.22
C ASP A 313 12.24 27.91 18.72
N ARG A 314 11.24 27.26 18.13
CA ARG A 314 11.06 27.07 16.69
C ARG A 314 10.25 28.20 16.02
N GLU A 315 10.11 29.36 16.69
CA GLU A 315 9.50 30.60 16.18
C GLU A 315 7.99 30.53 15.96
N MET A 316 7.26 29.66 16.71
CA MET A 316 5.79 29.70 16.69
C MET A 316 5.28 30.99 17.33
N PRO A 317 4.41 31.77 16.66
CA PRO A 317 3.87 33.00 17.22
C PRO A 317 3.02 32.75 18.47
N VAL A 318 3.23 33.57 19.50
CA VAL A 318 2.48 33.50 20.75
C VAL A 318 1.30 34.46 20.71
N GLY A 319 0.12 33.98 21.04
CA GLY A 319 -1.10 34.78 21.12
C GLY A 319 -1.86 34.85 19.79
N VAL A 320 -2.42 36.02 19.50
CA VAL A 320 -3.30 36.23 18.33
C VAL A 320 -2.48 36.45 17.08
N LYS A 321 -2.53 35.50 16.15
CA LYS A 321 -1.75 35.53 14.90
C LYS A 321 -2.08 36.69 13.97
N THR A 322 -3.27 37.26 14.06
CA THR A 322 -3.70 38.43 13.28
C THR A 322 -2.87 39.69 13.61
N ILE A 323 -2.37 39.78 14.83
CA ILE A 323 -1.62 40.93 15.36
C ILE A 323 -0.18 40.54 15.76
N SER A 324 0.41 39.54 15.12
CA SER A 324 1.79 39.11 15.37
C SER A 324 2.57 38.99 14.07
N ASP A 325 3.82 39.38 14.13
CA ASP A 325 4.77 39.16 13.04
C ASP A 325 5.27 37.71 13.08
N HIS A 326 5.24 37.05 11.94
CA HIS A 326 5.88 35.75 11.75
C HIS A 326 6.18 35.49 10.27
N ARG A 327 7.19 34.68 10.05
CA ARG A 327 7.58 34.18 8.74
C ARG A 327 7.60 32.66 8.77
N VAL A 328 7.87 32.01 7.64
CA VAL A 328 8.25 30.59 7.67
C VAL A 328 9.57 30.48 8.38
N PRO A 329 9.69 29.69 9.46
CA PRO A 329 10.92 29.57 10.23
C PRO A 329 12.10 29.08 9.38
N GLU A 330 13.30 29.60 9.72
CA GLU A 330 14.50 29.28 8.95
C GLU A 330 14.82 27.77 8.91
N TRP A 331 14.53 27.05 10.03
CA TRP A 331 14.73 25.62 10.10
C TRP A 331 13.87 24.84 9.09
N ILE A 332 12.69 25.34 8.73
CA ILE A 332 11.83 24.78 7.66
C ILE A 332 12.35 25.20 6.28
N MET A 333 12.70 26.49 6.10
CA MET A 333 13.20 26.99 4.81
C MET A 333 14.46 26.26 4.33
N LYS A 334 15.32 25.85 5.26
CA LYS A 334 16.57 25.12 4.96
C LYS A 334 16.44 23.59 4.99
N ALA A 335 15.27 23.05 5.37
CA ALA A 335 15.05 21.64 5.54
C ALA A 335 14.96 20.87 4.20
N PRO A 336 15.13 19.54 4.22
CA PRO A 336 14.82 18.67 3.11
C PRO A 336 13.36 18.78 2.63
N LEU A 337 13.08 18.42 1.37
CA LEU A 337 11.75 18.56 0.76
C LEU A 337 10.64 17.83 1.55
N ALA A 338 10.95 16.72 2.19
CA ALA A 338 9.98 15.98 3.01
C ALA A 338 9.48 16.82 4.21
N VAL A 339 10.37 17.56 4.88
CA VAL A 339 10.03 18.46 6.00
C VAL A 339 9.23 19.66 5.49
N LYS A 340 9.67 20.29 4.38
CA LYS A 340 8.95 21.38 3.73
C LYS A 340 7.55 20.97 3.31
N ARG A 341 7.44 19.81 2.66
CA ARG A 341 6.14 19.23 2.26
C ARG A 341 5.24 19.02 3.48
N ALA A 342 5.76 18.40 4.54
CA ALA A 342 5.00 18.12 5.74
C ALA A 342 4.46 19.41 6.41
N PHE A 343 5.28 20.45 6.50
CA PHE A 343 4.87 21.76 6.98
C PHE A 343 3.73 22.35 6.15
N ILE A 344 3.91 22.41 4.81
CA ILE A 344 2.89 22.96 3.91
C ILE A 344 1.60 22.14 3.98
N ALA A 345 1.69 20.82 4.00
CA ALA A 345 0.53 19.93 4.06
C ALA A 345 -0.25 20.08 5.38
N GLY A 346 0.43 20.27 6.50
CA GLY A 346 -0.20 20.61 7.77
C GLY A 346 -0.92 21.95 7.72
N LEU A 347 -0.25 23.00 7.23
CA LEU A 347 -0.84 24.33 7.04
C LEU A 347 -2.04 24.32 6.07
N PHE A 348 -1.94 23.55 4.98
CA PHE A 348 -3.02 23.39 4.01
C PHE A 348 -4.18 22.56 4.56
N GLY A 349 -3.90 21.59 5.42
CA GLY A 349 -4.93 20.87 6.16
C GLY A 349 -5.82 21.80 6.96
N ALA A 350 -5.23 22.80 7.63
CA ALA A 350 -5.96 23.86 8.31
C ALA A 350 -6.63 24.83 7.31
N GLU A 351 -5.89 25.52 6.48
CA GLU A 351 -6.32 26.77 5.86
C GLU A 351 -6.63 26.72 4.35
N LEU A 352 -6.02 25.79 3.58
CA LEU A 352 -6.26 25.74 2.13
C LEU A 352 -7.68 25.26 1.82
N THR A 353 -8.33 25.89 0.83
CA THR A 353 -9.64 25.46 0.36
C THR A 353 -9.63 24.05 -0.21
N ALA A 354 -10.66 23.24 0.11
CA ALA A 354 -10.84 21.90 -0.46
C ALA A 354 -11.10 21.94 -1.98
N PRO A 355 -10.79 20.88 -2.73
CA PRO A 355 -11.15 20.77 -4.14
C PRO A 355 -12.65 20.95 -4.37
N ARG A 356 -13.01 21.87 -5.26
CA ARG A 356 -14.39 22.14 -5.69
C ARG A 356 -14.41 22.73 -7.09
N THR A 357 -15.51 22.63 -7.78
CA THR A 357 -15.65 23.14 -9.15
C THR A 357 -16.58 24.34 -9.21
N HIS A 358 -16.34 25.26 -10.17
CA HIS A 358 -17.21 26.38 -10.51
C HIS A 358 -18.09 26.10 -11.72
N THR A 359 -17.70 25.10 -12.53
CA THR A 359 -18.51 24.56 -13.64
C THR A 359 -18.72 23.07 -13.43
N LYS A 360 -19.33 22.36 -14.38
CA LYS A 360 -19.48 20.91 -14.31
C LYS A 360 -18.13 20.18 -14.16
N THR A 361 -17.08 20.68 -14.80
CA THR A 361 -15.77 19.98 -14.93
C THR A 361 -14.56 20.87 -14.62
N GLY A 362 -14.74 22.18 -14.42
CA GLY A 362 -13.66 23.14 -14.16
C GLY A 362 -13.46 23.39 -12.68
N PHE A 363 -12.25 23.18 -12.17
CA PHE A 363 -11.92 23.40 -10.77
C PHE A 363 -11.72 24.86 -10.42
N ASN A 364 -12.09 25.24 -9.21
CA ASN A 364 -11.77 26.54 -8.63
C ASN A 364 -10.28 26.65 -8.36
N VAL A 365 -9.79 27.87 -8.35
CA VAL A 365 -8.46 28.24 -7.85
C VAL A 365 -8.37 27.87 -6.37
N PRO A 366 -7.41 27.03 -5.93
CA PRO A 366 -7.17 26.82 -4.51
C PRO A 366 -6.63 28.10 -3.88
N ILE A 367 -7.17 28.45 -2.71
CA ILE A 367 -6.85 29.71 -2.03
C ILE A 367 -6.41 29.38 -0.60
N PHE A 368 -5.20 29.79 -0.27
CA PHE A 368 -4.73 29.94 1.11
C PHE A 368 -4.93 31.39 1.54
N ALA A 369 -5.56 31.64 2.68
CA ALA A 369 -5.88 32.99 3.11
C ALA A 369 -5.65 33.21 4.59
N GLN A 370 -5.14 34.39 4.95
CA GLN A 370 -5.00 34.85 6.34
C GLN A 370 -5.45 36.32 6.48
N ASN A 371 -6.03 36.63 7.63
CA ASN A 371 -6.34 38.01 8.01
C ASN A 371 -5.21 38.55 8.88
N LYS A 372 -4.75 39.75 8.57
CA LYS A 372 -3.71 40.49 9.32
C LYS A 372 -4.12 41.91 9.62
N ASN A 373 -3.74 42.39 10.79
CA ASN A 373 -3.75 43.79 11.10
C ASN A 373 -2.83 44.57 10.14
N ASP A 374 -3.24 45.77 9.74
CA ASP A 374 -2.48 46.53 8.73
C ASP A 374 -1.03 46.85 9.15
N GLU A 375 -0.74 46.93 10.47
CA GLU A 375 0.62 47.14 11.02
C GLU A 375 1.53 45.95 10.76
N HIS A 376 1.01 44.72 10.65
CA HIS A 376 1.73 43.46 10.44
C HIS A 376 1.66 42.97 9.00
N LEU A 377 1.16 43.79 8.06
CA LEU A 377 0.86 43.37 6.70
C LEU A 377 2.12 43.06 5.88
N GLU A 378 3.19 43.82 6.11
CA GLU A 378 4.45 43.65 5.38
C GLU A 378 5.10 42.30 5.71
N THR A 379 5.20 41.97 6.99
CA THR A 379 5.73 40.66 7.42
C THR A 379 4.86 39.52 6.91
N ALA A 380 3.53 39.71 6.89
CA ALA A 380 2.62 38.72 6.32
C ALA A 380 2.83 38.51 4.81
N ARG A 381 3.11 39.57 4.03
CA ARG A 381 3.46 39.40 2.62
C ARG A 381 4.73 38.58 2.43
N LEU A 382 5.76 38.81 3.28
CA LEU A 382 6.98 38.02 3.25
C LEU A 382 6.73 36.52 3.59
N PHE A 383 5.86 36.23 4.56
CA PHE A 383 5.43 34.87 4.84
C PHE A 383 4.79 34.19 3.60
N PHE A 384 3.95 34.91 2.86
CA PHE A 384 3.35 34.39 1.63
C PHE A 384 4.40 34.19 0.52
N VAL A 385 5.41 35.04 0.44
CA VAL A 385 6.54 34.87 -0.49
C VAL A 385 7.33 33.61 -0.12
N ASP A 386 7.63 33.38 1.17
CA ASP A 386 8.28 32.16 1.64
C ASP A 386 7.51 30.91 1.21
N LEU A 387 6.18 30.91 1.38
CA LEU A 387 5.32 29.82 0.92
C LEU A 387 5.38 29.63 -0.60
N MET A 388 5.42 30.72 -1.38
CA MET A 388 5.53 30.63 -2.85
C MET A 388 6.85 29.96 -3.26
N LEU A 389 7.96 30.34 -2.65
CA LEU A 389 9.27 29.75 -2.92
C LEU A 389 9.27 28.23 -2.61
N MET A 390 8.74 27.85 -1.46
CA MET A 390 8.62 26.43 -1.08
C MET A 390 7.69 25.63 -2.03
N LEU A 391 6.60 26.24 -2.47
CA LEU A 391 5.69 25.63 -3.45
C LEU A 391 6.36 25.45 -4.81
N GLU A 392 7.17 26.43 -5.25
CA GLU A 392 7.95 26.35 -6.47
C GLU A 392 9.00 25.24 -6.42
N GLU A 393 9.72 25.07 -5.30
CA GLU A 393 10.64 23.94 -5.07
C GLU A 393 9.93 22.58 -5.22
N LEU A 394 8.65 22.50 -4.82
CA LEU A 394 7.80 21.31 -4.98
C LEU A 394 7.12 21.24 -6.37
N GLY A 395 7.46 22.16 -7.26
CA GLY A 395 6.95 22.23 -8.64
C GLY A 395 5.50 22.72 -8.74
N ILE A 396 4.98 23.39 -7.70
CA ILE A 396 3.61 23.94 -7.68
C ILE A 396 3.64 25.42 -8.07
N GLN A 397 2.87 25.75 -9.11
CA GLN A 397 2.76 27.12 -9.60
C GLN A 397 1.71 27.91 -8.83
N THR A 398 2.08 29.11 -8.41
CA THR A 398 1.19 30.10 -7.83
C THR A 398 0.95 31.23 -8.82
N THR A 399 -0.15 31.96 -8.69
CA THR A 399 -0.48 33.04 -9.64
C THR A 399 -0.21 34.42 -9.08
N LYS A 400 -0.69 34.72 -7.88
CA LYS A 400 -0.49 36.00 -7.21
C LYS A 400 -0.84 35.97 -5.73
N ILE A 401 -0.36 36.95 -5.00
CA ILE A 401 -0.86 37.32 -3.68
C ILE A 401 -1.90 38.43 -3.90
N GLY A 402 -3.15 38.13 -3.54
CA GLY A 402 -4.23 39.12 -3.55
C GLY A 402 -4.42 39.73 -2.17
N GLU A 403 -4.79 40.98 -2.11
CA GLU A 403 -5.08 41.69 -0.87
C GLU A 403 -6.46 42.35 -0.96
N SER A 404 -7.21 42.32 0.13
CA SER A 404 -8.48 43.06 0.28
C SER A 404 -8.66 43.53 1.69
N LYS A 405 -9.09 44.77 1.87
CA LYS A 405 -9.46 45.27 3.18
C LYS A 405 -10.68 44.54 3.70
N GLU A 406 -10.65 44.15 4.95
CA GLU A 406 -11.77 43.63 5.70
C GLU A 406 -12.37 44.74 6.59
N HIS A 407 -13.50 44.46 7.23
CA HIS A 407 -14.11 45.39 8.13
C HIS A 407 -13.28 45.59 9.41
N PHE A 408 -13.39 46.78 10.00
CA PHE A 408 -12.81 47.08 11.32
C PHE A 408 -13.36 46.09 12.36
N ASN A 409 -12.47 45.48 13.13
CA ASN A 409 -12.83 44.53 14.18
C ASN A 409 -12.06 44.81 15.48
N GLN A 410 -12.18 43.91 16.48
CA GLN A 410 -11.53 44.08 17.77
C GLN A 410 -9.97 44.17 17.70
N HIS A 411 -9.38 43.86 16.57
CA HIS A 411 -7.94 43.94 16.30
C HIS A 411 -7.57 45.15 15.42
N GLY A 412 -8.50 46.11 15.23
CA GLY A 412 -8.30 47.29 14.41
C GLY A 412 -8.61 47.06 12.92
N ASN A 413 -7.97 47.84 12.05
CA ASN A 413 -8.07 47.66 10.60
C ASN A 413 -7.30 46.39 10.21
N THR A 414 -8.00 45.50 9.50
CA THR A 414 -7.41 44.23 9.03
C THR A 414 -7.55 44.11 7.53
N SER A 415 -6.54 43.54 6.92
CA SER A 415 -6.52 43.17 5.51
C SER A 415 -6.42 41.63 5.39
N ARG A 416 -7.12 41.12 4.38
CA ARG A 416 -7.08 39.69 4.03
C ARG A 416 -6.12 39.46 2.88
N LEU A 417 -5.06 38.72 3.17
CA LEU A 417 -4.13 38.22 2.16
C LEU A 417 -4.60 36.85 1.63
N ARG A 418 -4.46 36.63 0.32
CA ARG A 418 -4.81 35.38 -0.36
C ARG A 418 -3.69 34.98 -1.28
N LEU A 419 -3.12 33.80 -1.07
CA LEU A 419 -2.26 33.13 -2.04
C LEU A 419 -3.13 32.30 -2.99
N LEU A 420 -3.08 32.61 -4.27
CA LEU A 420 -3.83 31.91 -5.31
C LEU A 420 -2.88 30.91 -5.98
N ILE A 421 -3.23 29.62 -5.91
CA ILE A 421 -2.50 28.55 -6.57
C ILE A 421 -3.10 28.35 -7.97
N SER A 422 -2.27 28.15 -9.01
CA SER A 422 -2.77 27.97 -10.37
C SER A 422 -3.79 26.83 -10.45
N ALA A 423 -4.94 27.09 -11.10
CA ALA A 423 -6.00 26.11 -11.34
C ALA A 423 -5.77 25.29 -12.61
N ASP A 424 -4.59 25.38 -13.23
CA ASP A 424 -4.20 24.46 -14.29
C ASP A 424 -4.28 23.01 -13.83
N GLU A 425 -4.86 22.13 -14.63
CA GLU A 425 -5.12 20.73 -14.19
C GLU A 425 -3.86 19.97 -13.84
N GLU A 426 -2.76 20.16 -14.56
CA GLU A 426 -1.47 19.52 -14.24
C GLU A 426 -0.93 20.03 -12.92
N ASN A 427 -1.08 21.32 -12.65
CA ASN A 427 -0.68 21.93 -11.39
C ASN A 427 -1.53 21.44 -10.21
N LEU A 428 -2.84 21.30 -10.40
CA LEU A 428 -3.75 20.76 -9.39
C LEU A 428 -3.47 19.27 -9.10
N ILE A 429 -3.26 18.47 -10.15
CA ILE A 429 -2.85 17.06 -9.99
C ILE A 429 -1.56 16.99 -9.16
N ARG A 430 -0.56 17.79 -9.49
CA ARG A 430 0.71 17.82 -8.75
C ARG A 430 0.51 18.29 -7.31
N LEU A 431 -0.25 19.36 -7.08
CA LEU A 431 -0.57 19.88 -5.75
C LEU A 431 -1.14 18.77 -4.85
N TYR A 432 -2.18 18.08 -5.34
CA TYR A 432 -2.88 17.09 -4.53
C TYR A 432 -2.12 15.76 -4.40
N ARG A 433 -1.35 15.37 -5.41
CA ARG A 433 -0.53 14.15 -5.35
C ARG A 433 0.74 14.31 -4.52
N THR A 434 1.36 15.50 -4.54
CA THR A 434 2.67 15.73 -3.92
C THR A 434 2.54 16.31 -2.52
N ILE A 435 1.70 17.34 -2.34
CA ILE A 435 1.54 18.02 -1.05
C ILE A 435 0.39 17.42 -0.26
N GLY A 436 -0.81 17.42 -0.84
CA GLY A 436 -2.02 16.95 -0.19
C GLY A 436 -2.42 17.79 1.02
N TYR A 437 -3.10 17.16 1.96
CA TYR A 437 -3.56 17.76 3.20
C TYR A 437 -3.24 16.83 4.37
N GLU A 438 -2.60 17.34 5.41
CA GLU A 438 -2.41 16.62 6.67
C GLU A 438 -3.44 17.11 7.70
N TYR A 439 -3.86 16.25 8.60
CA TYR A 439 -4.88 16.52 9.62
C TYR A 439 -6.18 17.10 9.07
N SER A 440 -6.54 16.68 7.86
CA SER A 440 -7.85 16.98 7.25
C SER A 440 -8.27 15.85 6.32
N GLU A 441 -8.86 14.81 6.89
CA GLU A 441 -9.26 13.61 6.15
C GLU A 441 -10.28 13.93 5.05
N SER A 442 -11.25 14.78 5.34
CA SER A 442 -12.25 15.21 4.35
C SER A 442 -11.63 15.90 3.13
N LYS A 443 -10.61 16.77 3.33
CA LYS A 443 -9.92 17.43 2.21
C LYS A 443 -9.04 16.44 1.45
N SER A 444 -8.34 15.52 2.15
CA SER A 444 -7.49 14.49 1.55
C SER A 444 -8.30 13.56 0.65
N ARG A 445 -9.44 13.04 1.12
CA ARG A 445 -10.34 12.19 0.33
C ARG A 445 -10.84 12.91 -0.93
N LYS A 446 -11.27 14.18 -0.81
CA LYS A 446 -11.68 14.97 -1.96
C LYS A 446 -10.53 15.24 -2.93
N ALA A 447 -9.31 15.40 -2.45
CA ALA A 447 -8.12 15.59 -3.29
C ALA A 447 -7.79 14.34 -4.11
N GLU A 448 -7.81 13.16 -3.52
CA GLU A 448 -7.59 11.90 -4.26
C GLU A 448 -8.65 11.70 -5.35
N ILE A 449 -9.92 11.94 -5.04
CA ILE A 449 -11.02 11.86 -6.03
C ILE A 449 -10.86 12.92 -7.12
N ALA A 450 -10.42 14.12 -6.78
CA ALA A 450 -10.17 15.18 -7.77
C ALA A 450 -9.02 14.81 -8.72
N VAL A 451 -7.95 14.20 -8.20
CA VAL A 451 -6.84 13.68 -9.02
C VAL A 451 -7.34 12.62 -9.99
N LYS A 452 -8.06 11.60 -9.51
CA LYS A 452 -8.66 10.56 -10.35
C LYS A 452 -9.51 11.17 -11.46
N TYR A 453 -10.38 12.11 -11.11
CA TYR A 453 -11.27 12.80 -12.05
C TYR A 453 -10.50 13.52 -13.15
N MET A 454 -9.48 14.32 -12.77
CA MET A 454 -8.67 15.07 -13.73
C MET A 454 -7.85 14.15 -14.64
N LEU A 455 -7.30 13.06 -14.10
CA LEU A 455 -6.55 12.07 -14.88
C LEU A 455 -7.44 11.35 -15.89
N LEU A 456 -8.65 10.92 -15.49
CA LEU A 456 -9.63 10.33 -16.41
C LEU A 456 -10.06 11.31 -17.50
N LYS A 457 -10.27 12.58 -17.15
CA LYS A 457 -10.58 13.64 -18.12
C LYS A 457 -9.43 13.84 -19.10
N LYS A 458 -8.19 13.82 -18.61
CA LYS A 458 -6.97 13.94 -19.44
C LYS A 458 -6.82 12.75 -20.41
N GLU A 459 -7.01 11.52 -19.90
CA GLU A 459 -7.00 10.29 -20.72
C GLU A 459 -8.05 10.39 -21.83
N LEU A 460 -9.27 10.76 -21.47
CA LEU A 460 -10.36 10.92 -22.42
C LEU A 460 -10.05 11.96 -23.51
N ASN A 461 -9.48 13.10 -23.12
CA ASN A 461 -9.05 14.12 -24.08
C ASN A 461 -7.95 13.59 -25.00
N ALA A 462 -6.96 12.89 -24.47
CA ALA A 462 -5.89 12.28 -25.26
C ALA A 462 -6.44 11.24 -26.27
N ARG A 463 -7.39 10.42 -25.84
CA ARG A 463 -8.09 9.44 -26.70
C ARG A 463 -8.83 10.13 -27.85
N ARG A 464 -9.49 11.25 -27.57
CA ARG A 464 -10.18 12.05 -28.61
C ARG A 464 -9.20 12.71 -29.59
N VAL A 465 -8.06 13.21 -29.11
CA VAL A 465 -6.98 13.71 -29.99
C VAL A 465 -6.53 12.63 -30.95
N LYS A 466 -6.24 11.43 -30.43
CA LYS A 466 -5.84 10.27 -31.25
C LYS A 466 -6.94 9.89 -32.25
N ALA A 467 -8.20 9.83 -31.81
CA ALA A 467 -9.32 9.51 -32.70
C ALA A 467 -9.54 10.55 -33.81
N ALA A 468 -9.37 11.84 -33.50
CA ALA A 468 -9.44 12.90 -34.51
C ALA A 468 -8.32 12.77 -35.55
N ALA A 469 -7.08 12.53 -35.11
CA ALA A 469 -5.95 12.30 -36.00
C ALA A 469 -6.18 11.05 -36.87
N ARG A 470 -6.63 9.95 -36.26
CA ARG A 470 -6.91 8.68 -36.97
C ARG A 470 -8.05 8.82 -37.95
N THR A 471 -9.08 9.61 -37.66
CA THR A 471 -10.18 9.93 -38.58
C THR A 471 -9.63 10.58 -39.86
N LYS A 472 -8.75 11.58 -39.72
CA LYS A 472 -8.12 12.26 -40.86
C LYS A 472 -7.22 11.31 -41.69
N GLU A 473 -6.49 10.43 -41.02
CA GLU A 473 -5.63 9.43 -41.69
C GLU A 473 -6.46 8.44 -42.51
N LEU A 474 -7.51 7.88 -41.90
CA LEU A 474 -8.41 6.91 -42.56
C LEU A 474 -9.13 7.54 -43.75
N LYS A 475 -9.55 8.82 -43.63
CA LYS A 475 -10.09 9.60 -44.76
C LYS A 475 -9.04 9.71 -45.91
N LYS A 476 -7.78 10.03 -45.60
CA LYS A 476 -6.71 10.09 -46.62
C LYS A 476 -6.48 8.74 -47.30
N LYS A 477 -6.71 7.62 -46.59
CA LYS A 477 -6.68 6.25 -47.14
C LYS A 477 -7.92 5.88 -47.95
N GLY A 478 -8.88 6.81 -48.13
CA GLY A 478 -10.07 6.62 -48.96
C GLY A 478 -11.27 5.96 -48.27
N LEU A 479 -11.21 5.70 -46.94
CA LEU A 479 -12.36 5.12 -46.23
C LEU A 479 -13.52 6.13 -46.16
N LYS A 480 -14.73 5.63 -46.37
CA LYS A 480 -15.97 6.42 -46.24
C LYS A 480 -16.29 6.69 -44.76
N LEU A 481 -17.02 7.79 -44.51
CA LEU A 481 -17.39 8.18 -43.14
C LEU A 481 -17.98 7.05 -42.28
N LYS A 482 -18.92 6.28 -42.85
CA LYS A 482 -19.55 5.14 -42.12
C LYS A 482 -18.56 4.05 -41.72
N GLU A 483 -17.56 3.79 -42.53
CA GLU A 483 -16.50 2.81 -42.24
C GLU A 483 -15.59 3.34 -41.13
N VAL A 484 -15.24 4.63 -41.17
CA VAL A 484 -14.46 5.28 -40.10
C VAL A 484 -15.23 5.33 -38.77
N GLN A 485 -16.54 5.60 -38.83
CA GLN A 485 -17.40 5.57 -37.66
C GLN A 485 -17.47 4.16 -37.06
N ALA A 486 -17.63 3.13 -37.88
CA ALA A 486 -17.65 1.73 -37.41
C ALA A 486 -16.34 1.30 -36.74
N LEU A 487 -15.20 1.85 -37.18
CA LEU A 487 -13.87 1.52 -36.63
C LEU A 487 -13.52 2.30 -35.35
N LEU A 488 -14.00 3.54 -35.19
CA LEU A 488 -13.52 4.45 -34.17
C LEU A 488 -14.60 4.87 -33.16
N ALA A 489 -15.88 4.63 -33.44
CA ALA A 489 -16.95 5.04 -32.53
C ALA A 489 -16.98 4.17 -31.27
N ASP A 490 -17.03 4.85 -30.13
CA ASP A 490 -17.23 4.25 -28.81
C ASP A 490 -18.07 5.19 -27.92
N GLU A 491 -18.15 4.87 -26.63
CA GLU A 491 -18.89 5.68 -25.64
C GLU A 491 -18.46 7.16 -25.63
N TYR A 492 -17.17 7.45 -25.82
CA TYR A 492 -16.59 8.80 -25.69
C TYR A 492 -16.25 9.45 -27.03
N VAL A 493 -16.09 8.65 -28.07
CA VAL A 493 -15.82 9.08 -29.46
C VAL A 493 -17.04 8.73 -30.31
N ASN A 494 -18.08 9.55 -30.21
CA ASN A 494 -19.34 9.27 -30.91
C ASN A 494 -19.26 9.57 -32.41
N ALA A 495 -20.23 9.05 -33.17
CA ALA A 495 -20.31 9.19 -34.63
C ALA A 495 -20.27 10.65 -35.10
N ARG A 496 -20.91 11.59 -34.34
CA ARG A 496 -20.91 13.02 -34.65
C ARG A 496 -19.55 13.68 -34.45
N PHE A 497 -18.78 13.24 -33.45
CA PHE A 497 -17.38 13.68 -33.27
C PHE A 497 -16.53 13.28 -34.47
N ILE A 498 -16.64 12.03 -34.92
CA ILE A 498 -15.90 11.51 -36.09
C ILE A 498 -16.31 12.26 -37.34
N GLU A 499 -17.60 12.43 -37.61
CA GLU A 499 -18.14 13.17 -38.77
C GLU A 499 -17.58 14.59 -38.85
N ARG A 500 -17.54 15.29 -37.70
CA ARG A 500 -17.02 16.65 -37.64
C ARG A 500 -15.53 16.72 -37.99
N HIS A 501 -14.71 15.76 -37.50
CA HIS A 501 -13.28 15.71 -37.81
C HIS A 501 -12.99 15.13 -39.20
N TYR A 502 -13.96 14.42 -39.80
CA TYR A 502 -13.89 13.92 -41.15
C TYR A 502 -14.08 15.03 -42.18
N TYR A 503 -15.00 15.98 -41.96
CA TYR A 503 -15.33 17.06 -42.90
C TYR A 503 -14.73 18.41 -42.55
N GLU A 504 -14.49 18.69 -41.27
CA GLU A 504 -14.06 20.02 -40.80
C GLU A 504 -12.73 19.95 -40.05
N GLU A 505 -11.99 21.06 -40.04
CA GLU A 505 -10.87 21.27 -39.11
C GLU A 505 -11.44 21.80 -37.77
N ALA A 506 -12.11 20.93 -37.05
CA ALA A 506 -12.77 21.33 -35.83
C ALA A 506 -11.78 21.36 -34.65
N GLY A 507 -11.82 22.43 -33.88
CA GLY A 507 -11.15 22.49 -32.59
C GLY A 507 -11.73 21.46 -31.60
N GLN A 508 -10.91 21.02 -30.65
CA GLN A 508 -11.35 20.09 -29.63
C GLN A 508 -12.31 20.76 -28.64
N ARG A 509 -13.41 20.09 -28.32
CA ARG A 509 -14.30 20.47 -27.25
C ARG A 509 -14.42 19.32 -26.26
N ILE A 510 -14.53 19.65 -24.97
CA ILE A 510 -14.80 18.67 -23.90
C ILE A 510 -16.10 17.93 -24.25
N THR A 511 -16.15 16.63 -23.99
CA THR A 511 -17.30 15.79 -24.29
C THR A 511 -18.57 16.28 -23.59
N LEU A 512 -19.65 16.32 -24.31
CA LEU A 512 -21.00 16.53 -23.74
C LEU A 512 -21.44 15.41 -22.76
N GLY A 513 -20.77 14.25 -22.76
CA GLY A 513 -21.10 13.07 -21.95
C GLY A 513 -20.22 12.87 -20.71
N PHE A 514 -19.17 13.70 -20.47
CA PHE A 514 -18.35 13.53 -19.26
C PHE A 514 -19.13 13.92 -18.03
N VAL A 515 -19.18 13.03 -17.02
CA VAL A 515 -19.91 13.21 -15.76
C VAL A 515 -19.47 14.49 -15.03
N SER A 516 -20.37 15.16 -14.33
CA SER A 516 -19.98 16.33 -13.52
C SER A 516 -19.11 15.89 -12.35
N TYR A 517 -18.15 16.74 -11.92
CA TYR A 517 -17.33 16.43 -10.76
C TYR A 517 -18.17 16.17 -9.49
N LYS A 518 -19.29 16.85 -9.33
CA LYS A 518 -20.19 16.65 -8.18
C LYS A 518 -20.78 15.24 -8.14
N GLU A 519 -21.26 14.74 -9.27
CA GLU A 519 -21.80 13.37 -9.37
C GLU A 519 -20.70 12.33 -9.20
N PHE A 520 -19.54 12.55 -9.83
CA PHE A 520 -18.36 11.71 -9.69
C PHE A 520 -17.89 11.65 -8.24
N LEU A 521 -17.79 12.81 -7.57
CA LEU A 521 -17.38 12.90 -6.17
C LEU A 521 -18.29 12.08 -5.25
N LEU A 522 -19.60 12.16 -5.42
CA LEU A 522 -20.56 11.41 -4.58
C LEU A 522 -20.37 9.90 -4.74
N LYS A 523 -20.23 9.41 -5.98
CA LYS A 523 -20.02 7.99 -6.27
C LYS A 523 -18.71 7.47 -5.69
N GLU A 524 -17.61 8.21 -5.90
CA GLU A 524 -16.29 7.78 -5.43
C GLU A 524 -16.13 7.94 -3.91
N MET A 525 -16.83 8.90 -3.27
CA MET A 525 -16.86 9.03 -1.80
C MET A 525 -17.53 7.82 -1.16
N GLU A 526 -18.66 7.35 -1.69
CA GLU A 526 -19.34 6.15 -1.19
C GLU A 526 -18.41 4.93 -1.26
N GLN A 527 -17.65 4.79 -2.35
CA GLN A 527 -16.66 3.74 -2.51
C GLN A 527 -15.52 3.87 -1.50
N LEU A 528 -14.96 5.07 -1.35
CA LEU A 528 -13.86 5.34 -0.42
C LEU A 528 -14.27 5.16 1.05
N GLU A 529 -15.52 5.49 1.42
CA GLU A 529 -16.06 5.25 2.76
C GLU A 529 -16.28 3.77 3.04
N SER A 530 -16.62 2.98 2.01
CA SER A 530 -16.88 1.54 2.14
C SER A 530 -15.60 0.71 2.21
N PHE A 531 -14.56 1.09 1.45
CA PHE A 531 -13.35 0.27 1.26
C PHE A 531 -12.05 0.93 1.74
N GLY A 532 -12.04 2.23 2.00
CA GLY A 532 -10.84 2.98 2.41
C GLY A 532 -9.87 3.33 1.28
N PHE A 533 -10.17 2.96 0.03
CA PHE A 533 -9.35 3.22 -1.17
C PHE A 533 -10.24 3.36 -2.42
N LEU A 534 -9.63 3.80 -3.52
CA LEU A 534 -10.28 3.93 -4.82
C LEU A 534 -9.90 2.77 -5.73
N TYR A 535 -10.73 2.49 -6.76
CA TYR A 535 -10.39 1.56 -7.82
C TYR A 535 -10.06 2.30 -9.11
N ASP A 536 -9.18 1.70 -9.93
CA ASP A 536 -8.89 2.15 -11.30
C ASP A 536 -8.89 0.98 -12.26
N ASP A 537 -9.41 1.18 -13.48
CA ASP A 537 -9.50 0.13 -14.48
C ASP A 537 -8.11 -0.19 -15.05
N ILE A 538 -7.76 -1.45 -15.13
CA ILE A 538 -6.56 -1.92 -15.82
C ILE A 538 -6.79 -1.83 -17.34
N VAL A 539 -5.89 -1.19 -18.06
CA VAL A 539 -5.97 -1.04 -19.53
C VAL A 539 -4.99 -1.92 -20.28
N SER A 540 -3.86 -2.28 -19.68
CA SER A 540 -2.94 -3.27 -20.25
C SER A 540 -2.21 -4.06 -19.17
N VAL A 541 -1.90 -5.31 -19.50
CA VAL A 541 -0.99 -6.19 -18.79
C VAL A 541 -0.08 -6.78 -19.86
N GLU A 542 1.19 -6.42 -19.84
CA GLU A 542 2.16 -6.74 -20.88
C GLU A 542 3.41 -7.36 -20.26
N GLU A 543 3.92 -8.42 -20.88
CA GLU A 543 5.20 -9.00 -20.49
C GLU A 543 6.34 -8.05 -20.87
N THR A 544 7.29 -7.88 -19.95
CA THR A 544 8.49 -7.07 -20.20
C THR A 544 9.74 -7.94 -20.05
N SER A 545 10.75 -7.68 -20.88
CA SER A 545 12.06 -8.29 -20.63
C SER A 545 12.73 -7.58 -19.46
N TYR A 546 12.99 -8.31 -18.39
CA TYR A 546 13.61 -7.82 -17.18
C TYR A 546 14.54 -8.88 -16.59
N ASP A 547 15.80 -8.51 -16.36
CA ASP A 547 16.87 -9.37 -15.86
C ASP A 547 17.54 -8.79 -14.59
N GLY A 548 16.89 -7.81 -13.97
CA GLY A 548 17.36 -7.12 -12.77
C GLY A 548 16.95 -7.78 -11.46
N TYR A 549 17.24 -7.09 -10.37
CA TYR A 549 16.81 -7.50 -9.03
C TYR A 549 15.33 -7.24 -8.81
N VAL A 550 14.73 -8.14 -8.07
CA VAL A 550 13.34 -8.03 -7.60
C VAL A 550 13.31 -8.08 -6.08
N TYR A 551 12.31 -7.45 -5.49
CA TYR A 551 12.26 -7.10 -4.07
C TYR A 551 10.88 -7.36 -3.49
N ASP A 552 10.83 -7.66 -2.18
CA ASP A 552 9.59 -7.68 -1.41
C ASP A 552 9.83 -7.40 0.08
N PHE A 553 8.73 -7.22 0.82
CA PHE A 553 8.71 -7.03 2.26
C PHE A 553 7.90 -8.13 2.95
N THR A 554 8.16 -8.32 4.24
CA THR A 554 7.19 -8.88 5.17
C THR A 554 6.65 -7.76 6.04
N VAL A 555 5.35 -7.55 6.04
CA VAL A 555 4.66 -6.57 6.88
C VAL A 555 3.65 -7.32 7.73
N ASP A 556 3.96 -7.46 9.02
CA ASP A 556 3.13 -8.23 9.93
C ASP A 556 1.75 -7.59 10.14
N GLY A 557 0.73 -8.42 10.20
CA GLY A 557 -0.65 -8.06 10.48
C GLY A 557 -1.44 -7.60 9.26
N SER A 558 -0.90 -6.76 8.39
CA SER A 558 -1.63 -6.26 7.21
C SER A 558 -1.37 -7.05 5.94
N HIS A 559 -0.21 -7.72 5.84
CA HIS A 559 0.21 -8.55 4.70
C HIS A 559 0.07 -7.88 3.32
N ASN A 560 0.14 -6.56 3.28
CA ASN A 560 0.07 -5.76 2.07
C ASN A 560 0.78 -4.42 2.26
N PHE A 561 1.04 -3.73 1.14
CA PHE A 561 1.57 -2.37 1.17
C PHE A 561 1.25 -1.62 -0.14
N VAL A 562 1.52 -0.31 -0.17
CA VAL A 562 1.25 0.54 -1.33
C VAL A 562 2.54 0.72 -2.14
N ALA A 563 2.55 0.17 -3.36
CA ALA A 563 3.64 0.29 -4.33
C ALA A 563 3.16 1.00 -5.61
N ASN A 564 3.86 2.05 -6.04
CA ASN A 564 3.49 2.90 -7.19
C ASN A 564 2.04 3.44 -7.15
N GLY A 565 1.40 3.42 -5.98
CA GLY A 565 0.00 3.76 -5.81
C GLY A 565 -0.98 2.60 -5.94
N MET A 566 -0.54 1.37 -6.24
CA MET A 566 -1.36 0.15 -6.16
C MET A 566 -1.20 -0.53 -4.80
N ILE A 567 -2.25 -1.18 -4.32
CA ILE A 567 -2.20 -2.00 -3.12
C ILE A 567 -1.82 -3.42 -3.54
N VAL A 568 -0.69 -3.89 -3.03
CA VAL A 568 -0.09 -5.19 -3.36
C VAL A 568 0.10 -6.04 -2.12
N SER A 569 0.08 -7.36 -2.26
CA SER A 569 0.39 -8.28 -1.17
C SER A 569 1.88 -8.29 -0.87
N ASN A 570 2.23 -8.72 0.33
CA ASN A 570 3.60 -9.09 0.70
C ASN A 570 3.72 -10.62 0.81
N CYS A 571 4.94 -11.12 0.93
CA CYS A 571 5.20 -12.51 1.29
C CYS A 571 4.75 -12.78 2.73
N GLY A 572 3.85 -13.74 2.92
CA GLY A 572 3.41 -14.18 4.23
C GLY A 572 4.01 -15.53 4.61
N VAL A 573 4.87 -15.57 5.63
CA VAL A 573 5.31 -16.81 6.26
C VAL A 573 4.68 -16.88 7.64
N ARG A 574 4.02 -18.02 7.96
CA ARG A 574 3.52 -18.28 9.31
C ARG A 574 4.50 -19.15 10.06
N LEU A 575 4.96 -18.67 11.19
CA LEU A 575 5.80 -19.43 12.10
C LEU A 575 4.95 -19.89 13.29
N VAL A 576 4.88 -21.20 13.52
CA VAL A 576 4.26 -21.75 14.72
C VAL A 576 5.35 -21.90 15.78
N ARG A 577 5.21 -21.16 16.89
CA ARG A 577 6.05 -21.28 18.07
C ARG A 577 5.38 -22.19 19.07
N THR A 578 6.11 -23.17 19.57
CA THR A 578 5.70 -23.99 20.72
C THR A 578 6.53 -23.61 21.95
N ASP A 579 6.12 -24.03 23.12
CA ASP A 579 6.84 -23.91 24.39
C ASP A 579 7.83 -25.07 24.64
N LEU A 580 7.98 -25.95 23.63
CA LEU A 580 8.88 -27.10 23.70
C LEU A 580 10.32 -26.68 23.47
N GLU A 581 11.23 -27.15 24.32
CA GLU A 581 12.67 -27.02 24.15
C GLU A 581 13.22 -28.11 23.22
N GLY A 582 14.28 -27.80 22.46
CA GLY A 582 14.87 -28.73 21.50
C GLY A 582 15.29 -30.07 22.13
N ASP A 583 15.75 -30.04 23.37
CA ASP A 583 16.16 -31.25 24.12
C ASP A 583 14.99 -32.15 24.53
N GLU A 584 13.79 -31.54 24.70
CA GLU A 584 12.55 -32.28 24.95
C GLU A 584 12.06 -32.98 23.68
N VAL A 585 12.22 -32.34 22.54
CA VAL A 585 11.74 -32.85 21.24
C VAL A 585 12.66 -33.94 20.68
N ARG A 586 13.98 -33.81 20.82
CA ARG A 586 14.97 -34.76 20.26
C ARG A 586 14.69 -36.23 20.60
N PRO A 587 14.39 -36.64 21.84
CA PRO A 587 14.10 -38.04 22.14
C PRO A 587 12.83 -38.55 21.43
N HIS A 588 11.88 -37.68 21.14
CA HIS A 588 10.57 -38.01 20.61
C HIS A 588 10.38 -37.66 19.12
N ILE A 589 11.46 -37.25 18.43
CA ILE A 589 11.39 -36.76 17.04
C ILE A 589 10.76 -37.76 16.08
N LYS A 590 11.04 -39.07 16.28
CA LYS A 590 10.45 -40.12 15.44
C LYS A 590 8.95 -40.29 15.67
N GLU A 591 8.53 -40.17 16.92
CA GLU A 591 7.11 -40.23 17.29
C GLU A 591 6.37 -39.00 16.78
N LEU A 592 6.98 -37.82 16.92
CA LEU A 592 6.45 -36.56 16.39
C LEU A 592 6.27 -36.61 14.87
N ILE A 593 7.33 -36.99 14.12
CA ILE A 593 7.24 -37.12 12.66
C ILE A 593 6.20 -38.16 12.26
N SER A 594 6.15 -39.31 12.92
CA SER A 594 5.17 -40.35 12.64
C SER A 594 3.73 -39.86 12.94
N THR A 595 3.57 -39.07 13.99
CA THR A 595 2.29 -38.48 14.39
C THR A 595 1.85 -37.42 13.39
N LEU A 596 2.75 -36.53 12.98
CA LEU A 596 2.49 -35.53 11.93
C LEU A 596 2.10 -36.22 10.62
N PHE A 597 2.87 -37.22 10.16
CA PHE A 597 2.57 -37.94 8.93
C PHE A 597 1.21 -38.66 8.97
N LYS A 598 0.84 -39.19 10.13
CA LYS A 598 -0.46 -39.89 10.33
C LYS A 598 -1.64 -38.92 10.38
N ASN A 599 -1.45 -37.73 10.96
CA ASN A 599 -2.54 -36.78 11.25
C ASN A 599 -2.63 -35.64 10.23
N VAL A 600 -1.58 -35.44 9.39
CA VAL A 600 -1.55 -34.45 8.31
C VAL A 600 -1.31 -35.17 6.99
N PRO A 601 -2.38 -35.69 6.35
CA PRO A 601 -2.25 -36.39 5.09
C PRO A 601 -1.70 -35.48 4.00
N ALA A 602 -0.77 -36.01 3.20
CA ALA A 602 -0.11 -35.27 2.12
C ALA A 602 -0.42 -35.88 0.75
N GLY A 603 -0.37 -35.08 -0.32
CA GLY A 603 -0.51 -35.49 -1.70
C GLY A 603 -1.84 -35.14 -2.37
N VAL A 604 -1.85 -35.15 -3.73
CA VAL A 604 -3.04 -34.84 -4.53
C VAL A 604 -4.13 -35.90 -4.30
N GLY A 605 -5.30 -35.43 -3.84
CA GLY A 605 -6.44 -36.31 -3.56
C GLY A 605 -6.37 -37.00 -2.20
N SER A 606 -5.41 -36.62 -1.33
CA SER A 606 -5.43 -37.02 0.08
C SER A 606 -6.72 -36.59 0.73
N LYS A 607 -7.30 -37.44 1.55
CA LYS A 607 -8.45 -37.08 2.37
C LYS A 607 -7.96 -36.45 3.64
N GLY A 608 -8.41 -35.23 3.93
CA GLY A 608 -8.16 -34.56 5.20
C GLY A 608 -8.78 -35.32 6.37
N VAL A 609 -8.34 -35.00 7.57
CA VAL A 609 -8.81 -35.60 8.83
C VAL A 609 -10.21 -35.13 9.23
N ILE A 610 -10.72 -34.10 8.56
CA ILE A 610 -12.02 -33.48 8.85
C ILE A 610 -13.12 -34.14 7.99
N ASP A 611 -14.14 -34.72 8.63
CA ASP A 611 -15.28 -35.30 7.94
C ASP A 611 -16.40 -34.28 7.78
N PHE A 612 -16.67 -33.89 6.52
CA PHE A 612 -17.74 -32.96 6.13
C PHE A 612 -19.04 -33.64 5.72
N SER A 613 -19.26 -34.89 6.07
CA SER A 613 -20.52 -35.56 5.80
C SER A 613 -21.68 -34.83 6.47
N GLY A 614 -22.51 -34.12 5.66
CA GLY A 614 -23.70 -33.46 6.14
C GLY A 614 -23.82 -31.94 5.95
N GLY A 615 -23.08 -31.31 5.03
CA GLY A 615 -23.32 -29.91 4.62
C GLY A 615 -22.54 -28.83 5.39
N LYS A 616 -21.61 -29.21 6.24
CA LYS A 616 -20.84 -28.30 7.09
C LYS A 616 -19.69 -27.56 6.38
N PHE A 617 -19.42 -27.81 5.10
CA PHE A 617 -18.32 -27.17 4.40
C PHE A 617 -18.54 -25.68 4.15
N ASP A 618 -19.78 -25.29 3.92
CA ASP A 618 -20.14 -23.87 3.77
C ASP A 618 -19.94 -23.10 5.09
N ASP A 619 -20.14 -23.75 6.24
CA ASP A 619 -19.86 -23.15 7.54
C ASP A 619 -18.34 -22.90 7.72
N VAL A 620 -17.50 -23.81 7.27
CA VAL A 620 -16.03 -23.62 7.28
C VAL A 620 -15.62 -22.43 6.39
N LEU A 621 -16.21 -22.33 5.20
CA LEU A 621 -15.95 -21.22 4.28
C LEU A 621 -16.43 -19.87 4.86
N GLN A 622 -17.46 -19.89 5.67
CA GLN A 622 -18.04 -18.68 6.27
C GLN A 622 -17.41 -18.28 7.59
N TYR A 623 -17.08 -19.26 8.44
CA TYR A 623 -16.62 -19.01 9.81
C TYR A 623 -15.15 -19.33 10.04
N GLY A 624 -14.48 -20.01 9.08
CA GLY A 624 -13.03 -20.23 9.10
C GLY A 624 -12.51 -20.84 10.40
N GLY A 625 -11.58 -20.16 11.06
CA GLY A 625 -10.98 -20.58 12.32
C GLY A 625 -11.97 -20.68 13.48
N GLU A 626 -13.00 -19.82 13.54
CA GLU A 626 -14.07 -19.92 14.54
C GLU A 626 -14.77 -21.29 14.46
N TRP A 627 -15.10 -21.74 13.25
CA TRP A 627 -15.68 -23.06 13.03
C TRP A 627 -14.74 -24.18 13.50
N ALA A 628 -13.44 -24.06 13.21
CA ALA A 628 -12.46 -25.07 13.62
C ALA A 628 -12.39 -25.20 15.15
N VAL A 629 -12.34 -24.08 15.88
CA VAL A 629 -12.36 -24.05 17.34
C VAL A 629 -13.65 -24.63 17.92
N GLU A 630 -14.81 -24.25 17.39
CA GLU A 630 -16.12 -24.76 17.84
C GLU A 630 -16.29 -26.26 17.63
N ASN A 631 -15.61 -26.82 16.62
CA ASN A 631 -15.65 -28.24 16.30
C ASN A 631 -14.47 -29.04 16.86
N GLY A 632 -13.63 -28.44 17.71
CA GLY A 632 -12.54 -29.13 18.42
C GLY A 632 -11.26 -29.35 17.61
N TYR A 633 -11.06 -28.58 16.52
CA TYR A 633 -9.84 -28.62 15.68
C TYR A 633 -8.85 -27.48 15.99
N GLY A 634 -9.08 -26.72 17.06
CA GLY A 634 -8.22 -25.64 17.51
C GLY A 634 -8.60 -25.14 18.89
N TRP A 635 -7.81 -24.22 19.43
CA TRP A 635 -8.06 -23.55 20.70
C TRP A 635 -8.53 -22.10 20.47
N LYS A 636 -9.21 -21.55 21.44
CA LYS A 636 -9.73 -20.18 21.33
C LYS A 636 -8.61 -19.14 21.16
N GLU A 637 -7.47 -19.42 21.78
CA GLU A 637 -6.26 -18.61 21.72
C GLU A 637 -5.64 -18.58 20.31
N ASP A 638 -5.89 -19.59 19.48
CA ASP A 638 -5.45 -19.61 18.09
C ASP A 638 -6.12 -18.52 17.26
N LEU A 639 -7.35 -18.13 17.61
CA LEU A 639 -8.06 -17.06 16.92
C LEU A 639 -7.39 -15.70 17.13
N ASP A 640 -6.83 -15.45 18.32
CA ASP A 640 -6.12 -14.22 18.63
C ASP A 640 -4.78 -14.11 17.86
N ALA A 641 -4.20 -15.26 17.50
CA ALA A 641 -2.96 -15.36 16.72
C ALA A 641 -3.19 -15.55 15.21
N THR A 642 -4.45 -15.69 14.78
CA THR A 642 -4.79 -15.88 13.36
C THR A 642 -5.29 -14.57 12.76
N GLU A 643 -4.88 -14.31 11.52
CA GLU A 643 -5.30 -13.13 10.74
C GLU A 643 -6.82 -12.98 10.75
N GLU A 644 -7.31 -11.75 10.96
CA GLU A 644 -8.74 -11.41 11.11
C GLU A 644 -9.48 -12.19 12.20
N GLY A 645 -8.76 -12.71 13.22
CA GLY A 645 -9.35 -13.58 14.23
C GLY A 645 -9.78 -14.93 13.66
N GLY A 646 -9.15 -15.37 12.58
CA GLY A 646 -9.45 -16.62 11.89
C GLY A 646 -10.71 -16.62 11.03
N ARG A 647 -11.33 -15.45 10.82
CA ARG A 647 -12.58 -15.32 10.05
C ARG A 647 -12.62 -14.06 9.20
N MET A 648 -12.77 -14.21 7.91
CA MET A 648 -13.05 -13.08 7.01
C MET A 648 -14.52 -12.66 7.11
N LYS A 649 -14.79 -11.43 7.53
CA LYS A 649 -16.16 -10.89 7.68
C LYS A 649 -16.95 -10.84 6.37
N THR A 650 -16.23 -10.79 5.23
CA THR A 650 -16.80 -10.74 3.88
C THR A 650 -16.96 -12.11 3.24
N ALA A 651 -16.63 -13.20 3.95
CA ALA A 651 -16.74 -14.56 3.42
C ALA A 651 -18.19 -14.89 3.03
N ASP A 652 -18.39 -15.28 1.78
CA ASP A 652 -19.69 -15.66 1.23
C ASP A 652 -19.58 -17.01 0.49
N PRO A 653 -19.98 -18.11 1.11
CA PRO A 653 -19.93 -19.45 0.51
C PRO A 653 -20.72 -19.57 -0.79
N SER A 654 -21.70 -18.69 -1.04
CA SER A 654 -22.48 -18.70 -2.29
C SER A 654 -21.66 -18.28 -3.50
N LYS A 655 -20.54 -17.58 -3.30
CA LYS A 655 -19.60 -17.17 -4.35
C LYS A 655 -18.60 -18.27 -4.73
N VAL A 656 -18.50 -19.32 -3.93
CA VAL A 656 -17.61 -20.46 -4.22
C VAL A 656 -18.32 -21.44 -5.15
N SER A 657 -17.73 -21.73 -6.31
CA SER A 657 -18.35 -22.63 -7.28
C SER A 657 -18.48 -24.07 -6.74
N SER A 658 -19.51 -24.79 -7.17
CA SER A 658 -19.73 -26.19 -6.79
C SER A 658 -18.51 -27.08 -7.10
N LYS A 659 -17.78 -26.80 -8.18
CA LYS A 659 -16.56 -27.52 -8.54
C LYS A 659 -15.42 -27.24 -7.54
N ALA A 660 -15.28 -26.01 -7.07
CA ALA A 660 -14.30 -25.64 -6.04
C ALA A 660 -14.64 -26.31 -4.71
N LYS A 661 -15.91 -26.28 -4.28
CA LYS A 661 -16.37 -26.97 -3.07
C LYS A 661 -16.13 -28.49 -3.15
N GLN A 662 -16.46 -29.11 -4.27
CA GLN A 662 -16.23 -30.55 -4.48
C GLN A 662 -14.74 -30.93 -4.37
N ARG A 663 -13.83 -30.04 -4.77
CA ARG A 663 -12.39 -30.23 -4.60
C ARG A 663 -11.90 -29.92 -3.19
N GLY A 664 -12.44 -28.88 -2.56
CA GLY A 664 -12.04 -28.42 -1.24
C GLY A 664 -12.44 -29.39 -0.11
N VAL A 665 -13.66 -29.92 -0.18
CA VAL A 665 -14.18 -30.84 0.86
C VAL A 665 -13.22 -31.97 1.24
N PRO A 666 -12.65 -32.75 0.30
CA PRO A 666 -11.71 -33.82 0.68
C PRO A 666 -10.31 -33.33 1.06
N GLN A 667 -9.97 -32.05 0.80
CA GLN A 667 -8.60 -31.56 0.96
C GLN A 667 -8.38 -30.74 2.24
N ILE A 668 -9.43 -30.29 2.92
CA ILE A 668 -9.28 -29.56 4.18
C ILE A 668 -8.67 -30.48 5.25
N GLY A 669 -7.65 -29.96 5.95
CA GLY A 669 -6.86 -30.74 6.91
C GLY A 669 -5.87 -31.69 6.25
N SER A 670 -5.51 -31.46 4.98
CA SER A 670 -4.41 -32.13 4.30
C SER A 670 -3.38 -31.10 3.81
N LEU A 671 -2.15 -31.55 3.62
CA LEU A 671 -1.05 -30.73 3.12
C LEU A 671 -1.19 -30.37 1.64
N GLY A 672 -2.12 -30.97 0.91
CA GLY A 672 -2.32 -30.73 -0.53
C GLY A 672 -1.18 -31.25 -1.41
N SER A 673 -1.08 -30.69 -2.62
CA SER A 673 -0.03 -31.04 -3.59
C SER A 673 0.88 -29.86 -3.87
N GLY A 674 2.07 -29.88 -3.34
CA GLY A 674 3.14 -28.94 -3.62
C GLY A 674 2.97 -27.52 -3.03
N ASN A 675 4.04 -26.79 -2.86
CA ASN A 675 4.17 -25.38 -2.48
C ASN A 675 3.52 -24.92 -1.17
N HIS A 676 2.97 -25.79 -0.36
CA HIS A 676 2.31 -25.44 0.88
C HIS A 676 3.07 -25.99 2.07
N PHE A 677 3.21 -25.15 3.08
CA PHE A 677 3.83 -25.49 4.34
C PHE A 677 2.80 -26.08 5.29
N LEU A 678 3.30 -26.91 6.15
CA LEU A 678 2.60 -27.29 7.36
C LEU A 678 2.68 -26.17 8.37
#